data_224ba2f32614331750e8fe644aea4f3a
#
_entry.id   224ba2f32614331750e8fe644aea4f3a
#
_cell.length_a   1.000
_cell.length_b   1.000
_cell.length_c   1.000
_cell.angle_alpha   90.00
_cell.angle_beta   90.00
_cell.angle_gamma   90.00
#
_symmetry.space_group_name_H-M   'P 1'
#
loop_
_entity.id
_entity.type
_entity.pdbx_description
1 polymer ?
#
loop_
_entity_poly.entity_id
_entity_poly.type
_entity_poly.pdbx_seq_one_letter_code
_entity_poly.pdbx_strand_id
1 'polypeptide(L)'
;MLKRVLVLALAAAMTLSLAACGGGDNKKDASYTYNVYMEASPTNWNPHTWEMNADSEIMSYIEMGLVDVQIAADGVNFEWVMEMAEDINDITATYADKAKWGITEDAGRVWEIKLNKAAQWADGTPINADTYVYSMQQLLSSDMKNYRAGNYVSGDSAIVGAEGYFNNDRVGQTKYANALTDAGVATADKYYFNADEATALLGADTIADYVGAYAAKYAEFKALEEYVGKGYVEVTDDLKAKLNAACALLGAADMWAGLCFVPDGLVEETKWDEVGLVKVDDYTILYITNLPIDEFNFFTACTSNWIVYEKLYEAGKSTSGNLTATNYGTSKDTYMSYGPYKLASFETDKQFVLEKNDKWYGYTDGKHKDQYQTTKVVYQIVADHNTQLQLFNQGKLDSVGLTADDMAKYKMSDYLLQTDQTYTFRWIFATDLEKLKALEVEANDGSNKRVLSYDDFRKAISYSMDRAKFCTEATSAYKPAFVLLNSLYYYDIANDTNSIYRNTDEAKKAILDVYDVKYDENTDLDAEVAKITGYDVEAAKALFQKVYEQAKADGNYTDGQAIVIRCCASAAADLSAEDKTQETLMNEFVAAATKGTGFEGKITFKFESGRPARYDDVAAGKIEMIRGAWGGAAFYPFNAMRCYTDAEYAGTIHESCGWDPTTATIEITYDFDKDGTAETVKDTYYNWSQAIAAGGKLSGDINARLHVLAIVESSVVKEYQCIPWASETACSLYSMKQTMGTTDYNIMYGYGGIRHMKYNYTDAEWEAYVAKEGGTLSYE
;
A
#
# COMPACT_ATOMS: atom_id res chain seq x y z
N MET A 1 29.55 -28.04 -22.77
CA MET A 1 30.09 -28.95 -21.74
C MET A 1 30.50 -28.19 -20.46
N LEU A 2 31.09 -27.02 -20.54
CA LEU A 2 31.52 -26.24 -19.32
C LEU A 2 30.34 -25.80 -18.43
N LYS A 3 29.20 -25.39 -19.00
CA LYS A 3 28.01 -24.97 -18.25
C LYS A 3 27.31 -26.13 -17.49
N ARG A 4 27.38 -27.36 -18.00
CA ARG A 4 26.82 -28.54 -17.32
C ARG A 4 27.68 -29.04 -16.15
N VAL A 5 28.97 -28.77 -16.17
CA VAL A 5 29.88 -29.10 -15.08
C VAL A 5 29.75 -28.12 -13.92
N LEU A 6 29.43 -26.83 -14.21
CA LEU A 6 29.20 -25.81 -13.16
C LEU A 6 27.91 -26.08 -12.37
N VAL A 7 26.84 -26.51 -13.04
CA VAL A 7 25.55 -26.83 -12.40
C VAL A 7 25.68 -28.09 -11.50
N LEU A 8 26.45 -29.09 -11.92
CA LEU A 8 26.72 -30.28 -11.10
C LEU A 8 27.65 -29.97 -9.90
N ALA A 9 28.56 -29.04 -10.04
CA ALA A 9 29.44 -28.63 -8.95
C ALA A 9 28.70 -27.81 -7.88
N LEU A 10 27.70 -26.95 -8.26
CA LEU A 10 26.84 -26.25 -7.32
C LEU A 10 25.91 -27.21 -6.56
N ALA A 11 25.34 -28.21 -7.25
CA ALA A 11 24.48 -29.22 -6.61
C ALA A 11 25.28 -30.10 -5.59
N ALA A 12 26.55 -30.41 -5.88
CA ALA A 12 27.41 -31.15 -4.95
C ALA A 12 27.90 -30.32 -3.77
N ALA A 13 28.04 -29.01 -3.91
CA ALA A 13 28.44 -28.13 -2.81
C ALA A 13 27.31 -27.92 -1.78
N MET A 14 26.02 -27.96 -2.23
CA MET A 14 24.87 -27.84 -1.34
C MET A 14 24.61 -29.10 -0.51
N THR A 15 25.03 -30.28 -0.98
CA THR A 15 24.90 -31.54 -0.23
C THR A 15 26.01 -31.80 0.80
N LEU A 16 27.14 -31.08 0.72
CA LEU A 16 28.28 -31.26 1.62
C LEU A 16 28.25 -30.39 2.87
N SER A 17 27.41 -29.33 2.92
CA SER A 17 27.23 -28.50 4.12
C SER A 17 26.29 -29.09 5.17
N LEU A 18 25.57 -30.19 4.87
CA LEU A 18 24.66 -30.89 5.77
C LEU A 18 25.32 -32.08 6.53
N ALA A 19 26.59 -32.34 6.31
CA ALA A 19 27.23 -33.55 6.86
C ALA A 19 28.21 -33.32 8.02
N ALA A 20 28.25 -32.13 8.63
CA ALA A 20 29.20 -31.84 9.71
C ALA A 20 28.52 -31.50 11.04
N CYS A 21 27.71 -32.41 11.58
CA CYS A 21 27.48 -32.51 13.03
C CYS A 21 27.02 -33.94 13.33
N GLY A 22 27.97 -34.79 13.65
CA GLY A 22 27.73 -36.20 13.89
C GLY A 22 27.88 -36.62 15.35
N GLY A 23 27.05 -37.56 15.75
CA GLY A 23 27.32 -38.52 16.82
C GLY A 23 26.54 -38.34 18.11
N GLY A 24 25.47 -39.09 18.23
CA GLY A 24 24.75 -39.39 19.48
C GLY A 24 23.41 -40.01 19.15
N ASP A 25 23.21 -41.25 19.54
CA ASP A 25 21.95 -41.98 19.44
C ASP A 25 20.82 -41.24 20.20
N ASN A 26 20.10 -40.37 19.52
CA ASN A 26 18.79 -39.90 19.93
C ASN A 26 17.89 -39.93 18.70
N LYS A 27 16.63 -40.33 18.84
CA LYS A 27 15.58 -40.20 17.79
C LYS A 27 15.77 -38.85 17.12
N LYS A 28 16.16 -38.82 15.84
CA LYS A 28 16.21 -37.57 15.05
C LYS A 28 14.82 -36.97 15.15
N ASP A 29 14.67 -35.81 15.78
CA ASP A 29 13.43 -35.07 15.74
C ASP A 29 13.09 -34.81 14.27
N ALA A 30 11.81 -34.99 13.94
CA ALA A 30 11.35 -34.80 12.58
C ALA A 30 11.61 -33.36 12.13
N SER A 31 12.25 -33.16 10.99
CA SER A 31 12.51 -31.85 10.41
C SER A 31 11.49 -31.53 9.33
N TYR A 32 10.99 -30.30 9.34
CA TYR A 32 10.00 -29.76 8.42
C TYR A 32 10.49 -28.41 7.92
N THR A 33 11.08 -28.38 6.73
CA THR A 33 11.59 -27.17 6.10
C THR A 33 10.57 -26.60 5.15
N TYR A 34 10.29 -25.31 5.27
CA TYR A 34 9.52 -24.53 4.31
C TYR A 34 10.48 -23.79 3.38
N ASN A 35 10.48 -24.21 2.10
CA ASN A 35 11.38 -23.65 1.08
C ASN A 35 10.59 -22.69 0.19
N VAL A 36 10.94 -21.44 0.21
CA VAL A 36 10.28 -20.38 -0.56
C VAL A 36 11.32 -19.54 -1.31
N TYR A 37 10.86 -18.62 -2.12
CA TYR A 37 11.74 -17.72 -2.85
C TYR A 37 11.34 -16.27 -2.68
N MET A 38 12.31 -15.40 -2.98
CA MET A 38 12.12 -13.96 -3.25
C MET A 38 12.84 -13.60 -4.54
N GLU A 39 12.40 -12.55 -5.21
CA GLU A 39 13.07 -12.03 -6.41
C GLU A 39 14.29 -11.18 -6.09
N ALA A 40 14.31 -10.55 -4.92
CA ALA A 40 15.42 -9.73 -4.43
C ALA A 40 15.63 -9.91 -2.92
N SER A 41 16.86 -9.71 -2.47
CA SER A 41 17.20 -9.76 -1.04
C SER A 41 16.55 -8.62 -0.27
N PRO A 42 16.03 -8.88 0.96
CA PRO A 42 15.72 -7.81 1.90
C PRO A 42 17.01 -7.05 2.28
N THR A 43 16.88 -5.77 2.54
CA THR A 43 18.02 -4.87 2.80
C THR A 43 17.94 -4.17 4.14
N ASN A 44 16.74 -4.03 4.69
CA ASN A 44 16.48 -3.26 5.92
C ASN A 44 15.23 -3.76 6.64
N TRP A 45 15.38 -4.68 7.57
CA TRP A 45 14.28 -5.17 8.42
C TRP A 45 14.23 -4.51 9.80
N ASN A 46 14.59 -3.21 9.85
CA ASN A 46 14.37 -2.37 11.02
C ASN A 46 12.90 -1.92 11.07
N PRO A 47 12.10 -2.22 12.11
CA PRO A 47 10.69 -1.83 12.20
C PRO A 47 10.47 -0.32 12.14
N HIS A 48 11.48 0.51 12.34
CA HIS A 48 11.39 1.96 12.30
C HIS A 48 11.58 2.55 10.88
N THR A 49 12.26 1.81 9.97
CA THR A 49 12.74 2.40 8.70
C THR A 49 12.54 1.53 7.46
N TRP A 50 11.98 0.33 7.58
CA TRP A 50 11.75 -0.54 6.42
C TRP A 50 10.77 0.06 5.42
N GLU A 51 10.97 -0.21 4.12
CA GLU A 51 10.17 0.34 3.03
C GLU A 51 9.68 -0.73 2.03
N MET A 52 10.43 -1.82 1.86
CA MET A 52 10.19 -2.81 0.83
C MET A 52 9.41 -4.03 1.36
N ASN A 53 8.54 -4.62 0.53
CA ASN A 53 7.82 -5.85 0.90
C ASN A 53 8.76 -7.00 1.28
N ALA A 54 9.94 -7.11 0.63
CA ALA A 54 10.94 -8.11 0.99
C ALA A 54 11.44 -7.95 2.45
N ASP A 55 11.54 -6.71 2.93
CA ASP A 55 11.95 -6.41 4.29
C ASP A 55 10.85 -6.80 5.30
N SER A 56 9.57 -6.50 5.00
CA SER A 56 8.45 -6.87 5.86
C SER A 56 8.22 -8.39 5.90
N GLU A 57 8.50 -9.08 4.82
CA GLU A 57 8.37 -10.54 4.74
C GLU A 57 9.28 -11.26 5.74
N ILE A 58 10.57 -10.89 5.82
CA ILE A 58 11.47 -11.49 6.83
C ILE A 58 11.01 -11.15 8.26
N MET A 59 10.53 -9.90 8.48
CA MET A 59 10.05 -9.45 9.79
C MET A 59 8.85 -10.27 10.28
N SER A 60 7.96 -10.68 9.38
CA SER A 60 6.75 -11.46 9.70
C SER A 60 7.02 -12.78 10.42
N TYR A 61 8.23 -13.33 10.33
CA TYR A 61 8.65 -14.56 11.01
C TYR A 61 9.41 -14.33 12.31
N ILE A 62 10.18 -13.23 12.38
CA ILE A 62 11.16 -12.99 13.46
C ILE A 62 10.67 -12.01 14.52
N GLU A 63 9.51 -11.41 14.29
CA GLU A 63 8.82 -10.50 15.19
C GLU A 63 7.45 -11.06 15.60
N MET A 64 6.79 -10.42 16.56
CA MET A 64 5.45 -10.72 17.01
C MET A 64 4.74 -9.45 17.48
N GLY A 65 3.49 -9.23 17.04
CA GLY A 65 2.66 -8.12 17.48
C GLY A 65 2.18 -8.25 18.91
N LEU A 66 1.60 -7.20 19.46
CA LEU A 66 0.86 -7.27 20.72
C LEU A 66 -0.32 -8.24 20.58
N VAL A 67 -0.95 -8.23 19.42
CA VAL A 67 -2.08 -9.08 19.01
C VAL A 67 -1.73 -9.70 17.66
N ASP A 68 -2.28 -10.86 17.36
CA ASP A 68 -2.25 -11.48 16.04
C ASP A 68 -3.62 -12.07 15.71
N VAL A 69 -3.80 -12.59 14.51
CA VAL A 69 -5.02 -13.21 14.01
C VAL A 69 -4.79 -14.68 13.72
N GLN A 70 -5.74 -15.53 14.11
CA GLN A 70 -5.69 -16.94 13.75
C GLN A 70 -7.06 -17.44 13.26
N ILE A 71 -7.05 -18.67 12.73
CA ILE A 71 -8.28 -19.39 12.37
C ILE A 71 -9.03 -19.70 13.66
N ALA A 72 -10.30 -19.29 13.75
CA ALA A 72 -11.16 -19.61 14.90
C ALA A 72 -11.46 -21.11 15.00
N ALA A 73 -11.98 -21.54 16.15
CA ALA A 73 -12.27 -22.95 16.40
C ALA A 73 -13.31 -23.58 15.43
N ASP A 74 -14.11 -22.76 14.74
CA ASP A 74 -15.06 -23.22 13.71
C ASP A 74 -14.39 -23.53 12.35
N GLY A 75 -13.11 -23.16 12.18
CA GLY A 75 -12.32 -23.37 10.97
C GLY A 75 -12.63 -22.42 9.81
N VAL A 76 -13.46 -21.41 10.00
CA VAL A 76 -13.95 -20.48 8.96
C VAL A 76 -13.73 -19.02 9.35
N ASN A 77 -14.15 -18.64 10.58
CA ASN A 77 -14.00 -17.30 11.08
C ASN A 77 -12.58 -17.04 11.59
N PHE A 78 -12.26 -15.78 11.83
CA PHE A 78 -11.02 -15.39 12.51
C PHE A 78 -11.27 -15.15 14.00
N GLU A 79 -10.21 -15.25 14.79
CA GLU A 79 -10.21 -14.79 16.17
C GLU A 79 -8.90 -14.04 16.47
N TRP A 80 -9.01 -13.04 17.35
CA TRP A 80 -7.84 -12.32 17.85
C TRP A 80 -7.12 -13.15 18.89
N VAL A 81 -5.79 -13.15 18.81
CA VAL A 81 -4.89 -13.84 19.75
C VAL A 81 -4.00 -12.83 20.43
N MET A 82 -4.05 -12.80 21.77
CA MET A 82 -3.10 -12.03 22.58
C MET A 82 -1.73 -12.71 22.55
N GLU A 83 -0.74 -12.01 22.03
CA GLU A 83 0.62 -12.49 21.81
C GLU A 83 1.63 -11.80 22.74
N MET A 84 2.22 -10.68 22.33
CA MET A 84 3.10 -9.89 23.20
C MET A 84 2.32 -9.13 24.28
N ALA A 85 0.99 -9.03 24.16
CA ALA A 85 0.08 -8.66 25.23
C ALA A 85 -0.50 -9.91 25.90
N GLU A 86 -0.82 -9.82 27.22
CA GLU A 86 -1.69 -10.76 27.91
C GLU A 86 -3.15 -10.33 27.85
N ASP A 87 -3.40 -8.99 27.81
CA ASP A 87 -4.71 -8.39 27.85
C ASP A 87 -4.67 -6.95 27.33
N ILE A 88 -5.70 -6.51 26.65
CA ILE A 88 -5.86 -5.13 26.16
C ILE A 88 -7.30 -4.68 26.45
N ASN A 89 -7.44 -3.55 27.14
CA ASN A 89 -8.73 -3.04 27.56
C ASN A 89 -8.88 -1.54 27.26
N ASP A 90 -10.01 -1.15 26.70
CA ASP A 90 -10.43 0.25 26.67
C ASP A 90 -10.86 0.70 28.08
N ILE A 91 -10.05 1.51 28.71
CA ILE A 91 -10.32 2.07 30.04
C ILE A 91 -10.76 3.53 30.01
N THR A 92 -11.07 4.06 28.83
CA THR A 92 -11.38 5.49 28.62
C THR A 92 -12.45 6.01 29.59
N ALA A 93 -13.55 5.25 29.79
CA ALA A 93 -14.63 5.65 30.68
C ALA A 93 -14.19 5.92 32.12
N THR A 94 -13.26 5.11 32.62
CA THR A 94 -12.81 5.10 34.03
C THR A 94 -11.46 5.79 34.26
N TYR A 95 -10.79 6.24 33.20
CA TYR A 95 -9.49 6.86 33.30
C TYR A 95 -9.55 8.22 34.01
N ALA A 96 -8.75 8.37 35.07
CA ALA A 96 -8.85 9.53 35.95
C ALA A 96 -8.28 10.84 35.37
N ASP A 97 -7.21 10.72 34.54
CA ASP A 97 -6.44 11.88 34.05
C ASP A 97 -6.87 12.32 32.64
N LYS A 98 -8.13 12.12 32.26
CA LYS A 98 -8.68 12.53 30.94
C LYS A 98 -8.33 14.00 30.58
N ALA A 99 -8.42 14.90 31.56
CA ALA A 99 -8.15 16.33 31.35
C ALA A 99 -6.71 16.62 30.92
N LYS A 100 -5.72 15.86 31.40
CA LYS A 100 -4.34 16.00 30.97
C LYS A 100 -4.18 15.80 29.45
N TRP A 101 -4.94 14.89 28.88
CA TRP A 101 -4.85 14.44 27.50
C TRP A 101 -5.93 15.06 26.59
N GLY A 102 -6.73 16.00 27.12
CA GLY A 102 -7.82 16.62 26.37
C GLY A 102 -8.96 15.65 25.98
N ILE A 103 -9.13 14.56 26.74
CA ILE A 103 -10.12 13.51 26.45
C ILE A 103 -11.47 13.92 26.98
N THR A 104 -12.48 13.93 26.13
CA THR A 104 -13.89 14.20 26.47
C THR A 104 -14.77 12.96 26.27
N GLU A 105 -14.30 12.00 25.51
CA GLU A 105 -14.98 10.77 25.14
C GLU A 105 -15.02 9.78 26.31
N ASP A 106 -15.94 8.82 26.22
CA ASP A 106 -16.10 7.74 27.20
C ASP A 106 -15.60 6.37 26.69
N ALA A 107 -15.09 6.32 25.44
CA ALA A 107 -14.54 5.09 24.84
C ALA A 107 -13.49 5.40 23.76
N GLY A 108 -12.62 4.42 23.49
CA GLY A 108 -11.76 4.39 22.34
C GLY A 108 -10.49 5.27 22.40
N ARG A 109 -10.19 5.90 23.54
CA ARG A 109 -9.07 6.85 23.65
C ARG A 109 -7.93 6.35 24.53
N VAL A 110 -8.20 5.57 25.56
CA VAL A 110 -7.19 5.09 26.52
C VAL A 110 -7.21 3.58 26.59
N TRP A 111 -6.18 2.96 26.07
CA TRP A 111 -6.04 1.51 26.01
C TRP A 111 -4.98 1.05 27.01
N GLU A 112 -5.40 0.27 28.02
CA GLU A 112 -4.49 -0.41 28.93
C GLU A 112 -4.01 -1.71 28.29
N ILE A 113 -2.70 -1.85 28.13
CA ILE A 113 -2.04 -3.04 27.57
C ILE A 113 -1.22 -3.72 28.65
N LYS A 114 -1.63 -4.92 29.04
CA LYS A 114 -0.84 -5.79 29.91
C LYS A 114 0.07 -6.65 29.08
N LEU A 115 1.37 -6.49 29.25
CA LEU A 115 2.40 -7.16 28.45
C LEU A 115 2.60 -8.60 28.90
N ASN A 116 2.92 -9.47 27.97
CA ASN A 116 3.23 -10.88 28.21
C ASN A 116 4.56 -11.02 28.97
N LYS A 117 4.49 -11.44 30.22
CA LYS A 117 5.68 -11.58 31.11
C LYS A 117 6.64 -12.68 30.69
N ALA A 118 6.21 -13.60 29.82
CA ALA A 118 7.06 -14.64 29.28
C ALA A 118 7.82 -14.19 28.00
N ALA A 119 7.48 -13.02 27.47
CA ALA A 119 8.12 -12.48 26.26
C ALA A 119 9.58 -12.12 26.52
N GLN A 120 10.45 -12.58 25.61
CA GLN A 120 11.89 -12.34 25.68
C GLN A 120 12.51 -12.31 24.28
N TRP A 121 13.62 -11.61 24.18
CA TRP A 121 14.47 -11.62 23.00
C TRP A 121 15.13 -13.00 22.82
N ALA A 122 15.62 -13.29 21.62
CA ALA A 122 16.25 -14.57 21.29
C ALA A 122 17.52 -14.89 22.13
N ASP A 123 18.11 -13.90 22.78
CA ASP A 123 19.21 -14.10 23.74
C ASP A 123 18.71 -14.36 25.18
N GLY A 124 17.40 -14.30 25.42
CA GLY A 124 16.76 -14.49 26.71
C GLY A 124 16.60 -13.21 27.54
N THR A 125 16.94 -12.05 27.04
CA THR A 125 16.66 -10.76 27.68
C THR A 125 15.15 -10.53 27.75
N PRO A 126 14.56 -10.22 28.92
CA PRO A 126 13.13 -9.95 29.03
C PRO A 126 12.68 -8.75 28.18
N ILE A 127 11.45 -8.81 27.69
CA ILE A 127 10.75 -7.70 27.04
C ILE A 127 9.70 -7.17 28.02
N ASN A 128 9.73 -5.86 28.28
CA ASN A 128 8.88 -5.22 29.26
C ASN A 128 8.45 -3.81 28.81
N ALA A 129 7.76 -3.07 29.67
CA ALA A 129 7.28 -1.73 29.38
C ALA A 129 8.39 -0.73 29.00
N ASP A 130 9.60 -0.86 29.57
CA ASP A 130 10.73 -0.01 29.21
C ASP A 130 11.16 -0.25 27.76
N THR A 131 11.11 -1.52 27.28
CA THR A 131 11.38 -1.85 25.87
C THR A 131 10.43 -1.11 24.91
N TYR A 132 9.14 -1.12 25.22
CA TYR A 132 8.12 -0.45 24.39
C TYR A 132 8.28 1.06 24.39
N VAL A 133 8.50 1.64 25.57
CA VAL A 133 8.70 3.10 25.70
C VAL A 133 9.98 3.54 25.00
N TYR A 134 11.11 2.86 25.28
CA TYR A 134 12.38 3.14 24.62
C TYR A 134 12.23 3.09 23.08
N SER A 135 11.65 2.02 22.58
CA SER A 135 11.50 1.82 21.12
C SER A 135 10.67 2.93 20.47
N MET A 136 9.56 3.33 21.11
CA MET A 136 8.73 4.42 20.59
C MET A 136 9.45 5.77 20.67
N GLN A 137 10.24 6.01 21.72
CA GLN A 137 11.07 7.21 21.79
C GLN A 137 12.07 7.29 20.63
N GLN A 138 12.67 6.16 20.25
CA GLN A 138 13.58 6.10 19.11
C GLN A 138 12.82 6.26 17.80
N LEU A 139 11.67 5.60 17.64
CA LEU A 139 10.83 5.70 16.44
C LEU A 139 10.40 7.16 16.18
N LEU A 140 9.97 7.86 17.23
CA LEU A 140 9.50 9.24 17.17
C LEU A 140 10.61 10.28 17.35
N SER A 141 11.90 9.86 17.41
CA SER A 141 13.01 10.80 17.58
C SER A 141 13.06 11.81 16.43
N SER A 142 13.02 13.09 16.77
CA SER A 142 13.14 14.20 15.83
C SER A 142 14.50 14.25 15.11
N ASP A 143 15.55 13.68 15.74
CA ASP A 143 16.90 13.59 15.16
C ASP A 143 17.03 12.43 14.18
N MET A 144 16.16 11.42 14.28
CA MET A 144 16.21 10.23 13.41
C MET A 144 15.28 10.32 12.22
N LYS A 145 14.17 11.04 12.31
CA LYS A 145 13.18 11.17 11.22
C LYS A 145 12.79 9.83 10.59
N ASN A 146 12.55 8.84 11.43
CA ASN A 146 12.25 7.49 10.98
C ASN A 146 11.01 7.44 10.08
N TYR A 147 11.12 6.72 8.96
CA TYR A 147 10.07 6.61 7.95
C TYR A 147 8.73 6.10 8.52
N ARG A 148 8.78 5.10 9.42
CA ARG A 148 7.58 4.49 10.02
C ARG A 148 6.94 5.31 11.15
N ALA A 149 7.55 6.40 11.56
CA ALA A 149 6.95 7.31 12.55
C ALA A 149 5.58 7.84 12.08
N GLY A 150 5.38 8.00 10.76
CA GLY A 150 4.11 8.41 10.16
C GLY A 150 2.89 7.63 10.66
N ASN A 151 3.04 6.33 10.91
CA ASN A 151 1.97 5.47 11.41
C ASN A 151 1.47 5.83 12.82
N TYR A 152 2.26 6.58 13.59
CA TYR A 152 1.99 6.93 15.00
C TYR A 152 1.79 8.42 15.24
N VAL A 153 2.17 9.26 14.28
CA VAL A 153 1.97 10.72 14.35
C VAL A 153 0.68 11.17 13.66
N SER A 154 0.14 10.34 12.76
CA SER A 154 -1.09 10.64 12.02
C SER A 154 -1.96 9.38 11.85
N GLY A 155 -3.22 9.55 11.45
CA GLY A 155 -4.17 8.45 11.24
C GLY A 155 -4.94 8.06 12.51
N ASP A 156 -5.74 7.01 12.40
CA ASP A 156 -6.74 6.64 13.41
C ASP A 156 -6.09 6.14 14.72
N SER A 157 -4.92 5.51 14.65
CA SER A 157 -4.17 5.03 15.81
C SER A 157 -3.05 5.97 16.28
N ALA A 158 -3.02 7.21 15.79
CA ALA A 158 -2.00 8.19 16.17
C ALA A 158 -2.00 8.44 17.69
N ILE A 159 -0.80 8.53 18.26
CA ILE A 159 -0.57 8.72 19.69
C ILE A 159 -0.64 10.21 20.03
N VAL A 160 -1.36 10.57 21.10
CA VAL A 160 -1.37 11.96 21.61
C VAL A 160 0.06 12.44 21.83
N GLY A 161 0.38 13.64 21.33
CA GLY A 161 1.69 14.29 21.50
C GLY A 161 2.82 13.72 20.62
N ALA A 162 2.58 12.61 19.88
CA ALA A 162 3.62 12.00 19.03
C ALA A 162 4.10 12.93 17.92
N GLU A 163 3.18 13.66 17.26
CA GLU A 163 3.52 14.59 16.19
C GLU A 163 4.42 15.73 16.71
N GLY A 164 4.06 16.32 17.86
CA GLY A 164 4.87 17.37 18.49
C GLY A 164 6.27 16.85 18.83
N TYR A 165 6.37 15.66 19.43
CA TYR A 165 7.65 15.05 19.77
C TYR A 165 8.52 14.75 18.53
N PHE A 166 7.92 14.22 17.48
CA PHE A 166 8.58 13.95 16.21
C PHE A 166 9.10 15.21 15.50
N ASN A 167 8.48 16.38 15.78
CA ASN A 167 8.83 17.66 15.18
C ASN A 167 9.67 18.56 16.12
N ASN A 168 10.23 18.03 17.20
CA ASN A 168 11.05 18.79 18.15
C ASN A 168 12.33 19.42 17.54
N ASP A 169 12.80 18.92 16.40
CA ASP A 169 13.88 19.55 15.62
C ASP A 169 13.53 20.97 15.17
N ARG A 170 12.23 21.30 15.08
CA ARG A 170 11.72 22.61 14.68
C ARG A 170 11.60 23.62 15.86
N VAL A 171 11.82 23.20 17.09
CA VAL A 171 11.64 24.05 18.29
C VAL A 171 12.55 25.29 18.26
N GLY A 172 13.79 25.15 17.78
CA GLY A 172 14.69 26.30 17.62
C GLY A 172 14.19 27.33 16.61
N GLN A 173 13.64 26.86 15.51
CA GLN A 173 13.03 27.69 14.46
C GLN A 173 11.79 28.42 15.00
N THR A 174 10.96 27.71 15.74
CA THR A 174 9.80 28.25 16.45
C THR A 174 10.19 29.40 17.38
N LYS A 175 11.16 29.20 18.26
CA LYS A 175 11.63 30.22 19.21
C LYS A 175 12.12 31.48 18.49
N TYR A 176 12.84 31.34 17.38
CA TYR A 176 13.29 32.49 16.58
C TYR A 176 12.13 33.23 15.93
N ALA A 177 11.21 32.50 15.31
CA ALA A 177 10.04 33.11 14.67
C ALA A 177 9.13 33.83 15.68
N ASN A 178 8.92 33.26 16.87
CA ASN A 178 8.20 33.92 17.96
C ASN A 178 8.92 35.21 18.41
N ALA A 179 10.23 35.18 18.55
CA ALA A 179 11.00 36.37 18.91
C ALA A 179 10.87 37.50 17.85
N LEU A 180 10.84 37.14 16.56
CA LEU A 180 10.56 38.10 15.48
C LEU A 180 9.15 38.65 15.53
N THR A 181 8.16 37.83 15.86
CA THR A 181 6.76 38.24 16.01
C THR A 181 6.61 39.17 17.23
N ASP A 182 7.19 38.82 18.36
CA ASP A 182 7.18 39.65 19.58
C ASP A 182 7.89 41.02 19.38
N ALA A 183 8.91 41.06 18.53
CA ALA A 183 9.59 42.27 18.14
C ALA A 183 8.85 43.08 17.05
N GLY A 184 7.70 42.58 16.56
CA GLY A 184 6.94 43.24 15.50
C GLY A 184 7.59 43.16 14.11
N VAL A 185 8.55 42.27 13.92
CA VAL A 185 9.29 42.08 12.65
C VAL A 185 8.60 40.99 11.79
N ALA A 186 8.13 39.91 12.40
CA ALA A 186 7.42 38.83 11.75
C ALA A 186 5.91 38.94 11.95
N THR A 187 5.12 38.40 11.02
CA THR A 187 3.67 38.25 11.12
C THR A 187 3.29 36.79 10.94
N ALA A 188 2.22 36.37 11.59
CA ALA A 188 1.78 34.96 11.65
C ALA A 188 1.49 34.31 10.27
N ASP A 189 1.16 35.13 9.28
CA ASP A 189 0.79 34.72 7.92
C ASP A 189 1.95 34.72 6.91
N LYS A 190 3.18 35.00 7.39
CA LYS A 190 4.34 35.10 6.51
C LYS A 190 5.32 33.93 6.70
N TYR A 191 5.92 33.52 5.60
CA TYR A 191 7.01 32.57 5.58
C TYR A 191 8.37 33.27 5.73
N TYR A 192 9.28 32.60 6.43
CA TYR A 192 10.67 33.05 6.61
C TYR A 192 11.62 31.96 6.18
N PHE A 193 12.74 32.31 5.56
CA PHE A 193 13.75 31.40 5.05
C PHE A 193 15.11 31.70 5.68
N ASN A 194 15.84 30.65 6.08
CA ASN A 194 17.21 30.73 6.52
C ASN A 194 18.02 29.66 5.79
N ALA A 195 18.91 30.06 4.87
CA ALA A 195 19.70 29.14 4.06
C ALA A 195 20.62 28.24 4.87
N ASP A 196 21.08 28.70 6.04
CA ASP A 196 22.00 27.98 6.90
C ASP A 196 21.32 26.93 7.80
N GLU A 197 19.99 27.00 7.93
CA GLU A 197 19.19 26.09 8.77
C GLU A 197 18.18 25.27 7.96
N ALA A 198 17.72 25.77 6.82
CA ALA A 198 16.80 25.03 5.96
C ALA A 198 17.48 23.81 5.38
N THR A 199 17.13 22.62 5.88
CA THR A 199 17.64 21.35 5.35
C THR A 199 17.00 21.06 4.00
N ALA A 200 17.81 20.62 3.05
CA ALA A 200 17.29 20.11 1.78
C ALA A 200 16.37 18.91 2.04
N LEU A 201 15.26 18.85 1.33
CA LEU A 201 14.08 17.98 1.57
C LEU A 201 14.36 16.48 1.73
N LEU A 202 15.59 16.00 1.58
CA LEU A 202 15.96 14.58 1.59
C LEU A 202 17.28 14.29 2.31
N GLY A 203 17.77 15.14 3.22
CA GLY A 203 19.03 14.85 3.89
C GLY A 203 19.43 15.84 4.99
N ALA A 204 20.60 15.60 5.60
CA ALA A 204 21.18 16.43 6.64
C ALA A 204 21.83 17.71 6.12
N ASP A 205 21.99 17.84 4.81
CA ASP A 205 22.65 18.99 4.18
C ASP A 205 21.70 20.18 4.14
N THR A 206 22.20 21.36 4.47
CA THR A 206 21.45 22.61 4.39
C THR A 206 21.43 23.18 2.96
N ILE A 207 20.55 24.14 2.70
CA ILE A 207 20.58 24.86 1.43
C ILE A 207 21.93 25.57 1.24
N ALA A 208 22.54 26.07 2.31
CA ALA A 208 23.89 26.64 2.27
C ALA A 208 24.95 25.65 1.80
N ASP A 209 24.89 24.38 2.24
CA ASP A 209 25.78 23.32 1.79
C ASP A 209 25.62 23.05 0.28
N TYR A 210 24.36 22.98 -0.20
CA TYR A 210 24.08 22.84 -1.64
C TYR A 210 24.56 24.06 -2.45
N VAL A 211 24.37 25.26 -1.94
CA VAL A 211 24.92 26.48 -2.56
C VAL A 211 26.43 26.38 -2.65
N GLY A 212 27.12 26.01 -1.56
CA GLY A 212 28.56 25.82 -1.54
C GLY A 212 29.06 24.78 -2.52
N ALA A 213 28.33 23.66 -2.66
CA ALA A 213 28.73 22.56 -3.54
C ALA A 213 28.38 22.79 -5.01
N TYR A 214 27.27 23.46 -5.30
CA TYR A 214 26.65 23.43 -6.63
C TYR A 214 26.37 24.81 -7.29
N ALA A 215 26.54 25.95 -6.61
CA ALA A 215 26.27 27.27 -7.19
C ALA A 215 27.08 27.58 -8.46
N ALA A 216 28.29 27.01 -8.61
CA ALA A 216 29.08 27.13 -9.80
C ALA A 216 28.49 26.38 -11.02
N LYS A 217 27.64 25.36 -10.77
CA LYS A 217 27.08 24.47 -11.79
C LYS A 217 25.62 24.76 -12.12
N TYR A 218 24.83 25.13 -11.12
CA TYR A 218 23.41 25.34 -11.23
C TYR A 218 23.02 26.77 -10.88
N ALA A 219 22.35 27.44 -11.81
CA ALA A 219 21.90 28.84 -11.64
C ALA A 219 20.90 29.00 -10.48
N GLU A 220 20.12 27.97 -10.20
CA GLU A 220 19.12 27.90 -9.15
C GLU A 220 19.77 28.00 -7.76
N PHE A 221 20.81 27.24 -7.48
CA PHE A 221 21.56 27.36 -6.24
C PHE A 221 22.37 28.65 -6.17
N LYS A 222 22.89 29.11 -7.30
CA LYS A 222 23.56 30.41 -7.36
C LYS A 222 22.63 31.57 -6.99
N ALA A 223 21.36 31.49 -7.37
CA ALA A 223 20.36 32.51 -7.02
C ALA A 223 20.06 32.58 -5.52
N LEU A 224 20.42 31.54 -4.75
CA LEU A 224 20.27 31.49 -3.29
C LEU A 224 21.55 31.89 -2.54
N GLU A 225 22.67 32.09 -3.23
CA GLU A 225 23.98 32.45 -2.65
C GLU A 225 23.90 33.73 -1.79
N GLU A 226 23.06 34.68 -2.19
CA GLU A 226 22.86 35.95 -1.45
C GLU A 226 22.22 35.76 -0.08
N TYR A 227 21.57 34.60 0.21
CA TYR A 227 20.87 34.35 1.47
C TYR A 227 21.72 33.58 2.48
N VAL A 228 22.85 33.01 2.08
CA VAL A 228 23.79 32.30 2.96
C VAL A 228 24.38 33.30 3.97
N GLY A 229 24.33 32.94 5.26
CA GLY A 229 24.81 33.77 6.36
C GLY A 229 23.94 35.01 6.72
N LYS A 230 22.73 35.11 6.12
CA LYS A 230 21.83 36.24 6.44
C LYS A 230 20.84 35.98 7.58
N GLY A 231 20.81 34.75 8.09
CA GLY A 231 19.76 34.36 9.03
C GLY A 231 18.37 34.33 8.37
N TYR A 232 17.33 34.55 9.17
CA TYR A 232 15.94 34.47 8.68
C TYR A 232 15.54 35.74 7.91
N VAL A 233 15.07 35.51 6.67
CA VAL A 233 14.57 36.58 5.78
C VAL A 233 13.13 36.28 5.39
N GLU A 234 12.28 37.32 5.29
CA GLU A 234 10.90 37.15 4.82
C GLU A 234 10.88 36.64 3.38
N VAL A 235 10.04 35.62 3.10
CA VAL A 235 9.90 35.04 1.77
C VAL A 235 9.01 35.96 0.91
N THR A 236 9.65 36.64 -0.02
CA THR A 236 8.97 37.38 -1.07
C THR A 236 8.64 36.51 -2.25
N ASP A 237 7.77 36.97 -3.18
CA ASP A 237 7.47 36.21 -4.41
C ASP A 237 8.73 35.88 -5.24
N ASP A 238 9.73 36.73 -5.24
CA ASP A 238 11.04 36.48 -5.91
C ASP A 238 11.80 35.36 -5.22
N LEU A 239 11.89 35.39 -3.89
CA LEU A 239 12.56 34.32 -3.14
C LEU A 239 11.79 32.99 -3.26
N LYS A 240 10.45 33.03 -3.21
CA LYS A 240 9.61 31.85 -3.44
C LYS A 240 9.89 31.20 -4.80
N ALA A 241 10.01 32.00 -5.87
CA ALA A 241 10.35 31.49 -7.19
C ALA A 241 11.74 30.83 -7.23
N LYS A 242 12.74 31.44 -6.55
CA LYS A 242 14.10 30.89 -6.43
C LYS A 242 14.09 29.56 -5.63
N LEU A 243 13.34 29.49 -4.53
CA LEU A 243 13.19 28.28 -3.72
C LEU A 243 12.53 27.16 -4.53
N ASN A 244 11.45 27.45 -5.26
CA ASN A 244 10.81 26.47 -6.13
C ASN A 244 11.74 25.92 -7.19
N ALA A 245 12.55 26.78 -7.81
CA ALA A 245 13.53 26.34 -8.80
C ALA A 245 14.61 25.42 -8.20
N ALA A 246 15.08 25.72 -6.98
CA ALA A 246 16.01 24.85 -6.27
C ALA A 246 15.35 23.53 -5.86
N CYS A 247 14.11 23.54 -5.32
CA CYS A 247 13.33 22.35 -4.99
C CYS A 247 13.14 21.43 -6.21
N ALA A 248 12.87 22.00 -7.39
CA ALA A 248 12.72 21.21 -8.61
C ALA A 248 13.99 20.44 -8.97
N LEU A 249 15.18 21.02 -8.75
CA LEU A 249 16.45 20.31 -8.93
C LEU A 249 16.67 19.19 -7.93
N LEU A 250 16.06 19.29 -6.75
CA LEU A 250 16.10 18.27 -5.69
C LEU A 250 14.98 17.22 -5.85
N GLY A 251 14.23 17.25 -6.95
CA GLY A 251 13.12 16.32 -7.20
C GLY A 251 11.85 16.64 -6.43
N ALA A 252 11.73 17.82 -5.83
CA ALA A 252 10.65 18.25 -4.96
C ALA A 252 10.01 19.57 -5.46
N ALA A 253 9.60 19.59 -6.73
CA ALA A 253 8.94 20.75 -7.33
C ALA A 253 7.72 21.20 -6.49
N ASP A 254 7.54 22.52 -6.36
CA ASP A 254 6.49 23.18 -5.59
C ASP A 254 6.51 22.97 -4.05
N MET A 255 7.50 22.26 -3.51
CA MET A 255 7.67 22.04 -2.07
C MET A 255 8.48 23.13 -1.35
N TRP A 256 8.57 24.34 -1.91
CA TRP A 256 9.33 25.46 -1.34
C TRP A 256 8.97 25.79 0.11
N ALA A 257 7.69 25.62 0.49
CA ALA A 257 7.23 25.86 1.86
C ALA A 257 7.90 24.92 2.88
N GLY A 258 8.30 23.72 2.48
CA GLY A 258 9.06 22.79 3.30
C GLY A 258 10.47 23.27 3.67
N LEU A 259 10.99 24.28 2.98
CA LEU A 259 12.27 24.95 3.30
C LEU A 259 12.07 26.20 4.17
N CYS A 260 10.84 26.53 4.55
CA CYS A 260 10.51 27.79 5.17
C CYS A 260 9.91 27.62 6.56
N PHE A 261 9.92 28.68 7.31
CA PHE A 261 9.40 28.78 8.68
C PHE A 261 8.26 29.78 8.72
N VAL A 262 7.19 29.44 9.44
CA VAL A 262 6.03 30.33 9.66
C VAL A 262 5.90 30.55 11.16
N PRO A 263 5.72 31.81 11.65
CA PRO A 263 5.52 32.03 13.07
C PRO A 263 4.25 31.38 13.63
N ASP A 264 3.22 31.26 12.82
CA ASP A 264 1.96 30.59 13.17
C ASP A 264 2.03 29.11 12.79
N GLY A 265 1.61 28.22 13.68
CA GLY A 265 1.78 26.77 13.50
C GLY A 265 3.13 26.23 13.95
N LEU A 266 3.77 26.92 14.85
CA LEU A 266 5.10 26.63 15.36
C LEU A 266 5.09 25.48 16.36
N VAL A 267 6.14 24.66 16.31
CA VAL A 267 6.33 23.55 17.22
C VAL A 267 6.85 24.07 18.56
N GLU A 268 6.04 23.94 19.62
CA GLU A 268 6.53 24.01 21.00
C GLU A 268 7.22 22.71 21.38
N GLU A 269 8.20 22.76 22.27
CA GLU A 269 8.90 21.57 22.73
C GLU A 269 7.91 20.61 23.42
N THR A 270 7.69 19.45 22.80
CA THR A 270 6.90 18.37 23.37
C THR A 270 7.82 17.43 24.15
N LYS A 271 7.56 17.25 25.43
CA LYS A 271 8.30 16.32 26.29
C LYS A 271 7.68 14.93 26.22
N TRP A 272 8.45 13.92 26.58
CA TRP A 272 7.96 12.53 26.56
C TRP A 272 6.75 12.30 27.48
N ASP A 273 6.65 13.00 28.60
CA ASP A 273 5.51 12.92 29.52
C ASP A 273 4.21 13.54 28.97
N GLU A 274 4.29 14.17 27.78
CA GLU A 274 3.18 14.67 26.98
C GLU A 274 2.81 13.73 25.82
N VAL A 275 3.57 12.63 25.64
CA VAL A 275 3.30 11.57 24.65
C VAL A 275 2.47 10.47 25.27
N GLY A 276 1.40 10.07 24.58
CA GLY A 276 0.38 9.13 25.06
C GLY A 276 0.81 7.66 25.12
N LEU A 277 2.10 7.33 25.02
CA LEU A 277 2.60 5.99 25.34
C LEU A 277 3.23 6.03 26.74
N VAL A 278 2.50 5.57 27.75
CA VAL A 278 2.83 5.76 29.17
C VAL A 278 3.15 4.43 29.83
N LYS A 279 4.32 4.32 30.48
CA LYS A 279 4.63 3.21 31.39
C LYS A 279 3.85 3.37 32.69
N VAL A 280 3.02 2.38 33.05
CA VAL A 280 2.31 2.31 34.34
C VAL A 280 3.14 1.53 35.36
N ASP A 281 3.59 0.34 34.96
CA ASP A 281 4.51 -0.52 35.72
C ASP A 281 5.40 -1.31 34.73
N ASP A 282 6.16 -2.29 35.22
CA ASP A 282 7.12 -3.03 34.38
C ASP A 282 6.46 -3.85 33.27
N TYR A 283 5.16 -4.15 33.37
CA TYR A 283 4.41 -4.95 32.39
C TYR A 283 3.06 -4.36 32.02
N THR A 284 2.86 -3.07 32.27
CA THR A 284 1.63 -2.37 31.89
C THR A 284 1.99 -1.04 31.23
N ILE A 285 1.46 -0.81 30.04
CA ILE A 285 1.54 0.46 29.34
C ILE A 285 0.13 0.99 29.01
N LEU A 286 0.01 2.30 28.89
CA LEU A 286 -1.15 2.93 28.28
C LEU A 286 -0.79 3.41 26.87
N TYR A 287 -1.71 3.16 25.95
CA TYR A 287 -1.68 3.74 24.61
C TYR A 287 -2.87 4.70 24.48
N ILE A 288 -2.59 5.99 24.35
CA ILE A 288 -3.59 7.05 24.33
C ILE A 288 -3.63 7.63 22.91
N THR A 289 -4.77 7.47 22.23
CA THR A 289 -4.95 7.87 20.84
C THR A 289 -5.43 9.32 20.70
N ASN A 290 -5.11 9.97 19.57
CA ASN A 290 -5.58 11.33 19.24
C ASN A 290 -7.09 11.39 18.99
N LEU A 291 -7.64 10.32 18.41
CA LEU A 291 -9.05 10.18 18.08
C LEU A 291 -9.62 8.90 18.70
N PRO A 292 -10.93 8.82 18.91
CA PRO A 292 -11.56 7.55 19.32
C PRO A 292 -11.36 6.50 18.23
N ILE A 293 -10.88 5.33 18.62
CA ILE A 293 -10.72 4.15 17.76
C ILE A 293 -11.49 2.99 18.38
N ASP A 294 -12.19 2.21 17.57
CA ASP A 294 -12.86 1.00 18.04
C ASP A 294 -11.88 -0.17 18.27
N GLU A 295 -12.33 -1.20 18.98
CA GLU A 295 -11.50 -2.34 19.37
C GLU A 295 -10.90 -3.06 18.15
N PHE A 296 -11.68 -3.27 17.09
CA PHE A 296 -11.20 -3.97 15.90
C PHE A 296 -10.04 -3.22 15.23
N ASN A 297 -10.21 -1.91 15.02
CA ASN A 297 -9.18 -1.08 14.42
C ASN A 297 -7.96 -0.91 15.34
N PHE A 298 -8.17 -0.83 16.66
CA PHE A 298 -7.07 -0.78 17.60
C PHE A 298 -6.27 -2.11 17.61
N PHE A 299 -6.95 -3.25 17.61
CA PHE A 299 -6.28 -4.56 17.53
C PHE A 299 -5.55 -4.73 16.20
N THR A 300 -6.13 -4.26 15.10
CA THR A 300 -5.44 -4.21 13.80
C THR A 300 -4.13 -3.39 13.88
N ALA A 301 -4.16 -2.22 14.54
CA ALA A 301 -2.94 -1.44 14.77
C ALA A 301 -1.94 -2.19 15.67
N CYS A 302 -2.41 -2.96 16.64
CA CYS A 302 -1.59 -3.76 17.55
C CYS A 302 -0.94 -4.99 16.91
N THR A 303 -1.30 -5.38 15.67
CA THR A 303 -0.56 -6.38 14.89
C THR A 303 0.77 -5.85 14.38
N SER A 304 0.93 -4.53 14.32
CA SER A 304 2.17 -3.88 13.88
C SER A 304 3.24 -3.89 14.97
N ASN A 305 4.50 -3.95 14.56
CA ASN A 305 5.65 -4.04 15.45
C ASN A 305 6.46 -2.75 15.43
N TRP A 306 6.94 -2.31 16.60
CA TRP A 306 7.83 -1.15 16.70
C TRP A 306 8.97 -1.34 17.70
N ILE A 307 9.04 -2.49 18.39
CA ILE A 307 10.08 -2.70 19.40
C ILE A 307 11.41 -3.07 18.78
N VAL A 308 12.47 -2.51 19.34
CA VAL A 308 13.85 -2.74 18.93
C VAL A 308 14.72 -3.14 20.13
N TYR A 309 15.75 -3.94 19.89
CA TYR A 309 16.68 -4.34 20.93
C TYR A 309 17.68 -3.21 21.23
N GLU A 310 17.46 -2.48 22.31
CA GLU A 310 18.19 -1.26 22.68
C GLU A 310 19.71 -1.37 22.49
N LYS A 311 20.32 -2.44 23.00
CA LYS A 311 21.77 -2.63 22.95
C LYS A 311 22.34 -2.62 21.52
N LEU A 312 21.67 -3.27 20.55
CA LEU A 312 22.10 -3.29 19.16
C LEU A 312 21.71 -2.00 18.45
N TYR A 313 20.56 -1.44 18.81
CA TYR A 313 20.07 -0.19 18.22
C TYR A 313 21.03 0.96 18.52
N GLU A 314 21.42 1.11 19.80
CA GLU A 314 22.38 2.13 20.25
C GLU A 314 23.79 1.91 19.68
N ALA A 315 24.25 0.64 19.64
CA ALA A 315 25.55 0.31 19.09
C ALA A 315 25.67 0.61 17.58
N GLY A 316 24.53 0.60 16.89
CA GLY A 316 24.44 0.87 15.45
C GLY A 316 24.31 2.33 15.08
N LYS A 317 24.09 3.23 16.04
CA LYS A 317 23.86 4.65 15.76
C LYS A 317 25.09 5.37 15.22
N SER A 318 24.83 6.23 14.27
CA SER A 318 25.79 7.19 13.71
C SER A 318 25.07 8.50 13.36
N THR A 319 25.76 9.62 13.51
CA THR A 319 25.21 10.94 13.26
C THR A 319 25.96 11.60 12.10
N SER A 320 25.20 12.17 11.17
CA SER A 320 25.72 12.96 10.05
C SER A 320 24.93 14.25 9.96
N GLY A 321 25.57 15.40 10.14
CA GLY A 321 24.87 16.67 10.30
C GLY A 321 23.91 16.63 11.51
N ASN A 322 22.65 16.95 11.30
CA ASN A 322 21.60 16.95 12.32
C ASN A 322 20.79 15.64 12.38
N LEU A 323 21.11 14.65 11.51
CA LEU A 323 20.41 13.38 11.46
C LEU A 323 21.20 12.26 12.08
N THR A 324 20.53 11.47 12.89
CA THR A 324 21.05 10.24 13.47
C THR A 324 20.38 9.04 12.78
N ALA A 325 21.17 8.08 12.34
CA ALA A 325 20.70 6.82 11.78
C ALA A 325 21.26 5.65 12.58
N THR A 326 20.67 4.48 12.43
CA THR A 326 21.18 3.23 13.00
C THR A 326 21.29 2.18 11.91
N ASN A 327 22.25 1.26 12.04
CA ASN A 327 22.32 0.08 11.16
C ASN A 327 21.55 -1.13 11.74
N TYR A 328 20.70 -0.91 12.74
CA TYR A 328 19.82 -1.96 13.24
C TYR A 328 18.97 -2.55 12.11
N GLY A 329 18.92 -3.88 12.00
CA GLY A 329 18.11 -4.56 10.97
C GLY A 329 18.71 -4.57 9.56
N THR A 330 19.99 -4.23 9.37
CA THR A 330 20.65 -4.29 8.04
C THR A 330 21.53 -5.52 7.87
N SER A 331 21.70 -6.31 8.91
CA SER A 331 22.42 -7.59 8.88
C SER A 331 21.96 -8.48 10.03
N LYS A 332 22.28 -9.77 9.94
CA LYS A 332 22.00 -10.73 11.02
C LYS A 332 22.56 -10.29 12.38
N ASP A 333 23.77 -9.73 12.40
CA ASP A 333 24.47 -9.39 13.64
C ASP A 333 23.99 -8.05 14.23
N THR A 334 23.24 -7.28 13.49
CA THR A 334 22.68 -5.99 13.92
C THR A 334 21.20 -6.08 14.29
N TYR A 335 20.66 -7.29 14.43
CA TYR A 335 19.24 -7.51 14.73
C TYR A 335 19.05 -8.57 15.83
N MET A 336 17.96 -8.47 16.60
CA MET A 336 17.56 -9.44 17.61
C MET A 336 16.09 -9.83 17.41
N SER A 337 15.85 -11.13 17.19
CA SER A 337 14.51 -11.68 17.00
C SER A 337 13.75 -11.85 18.31
N TYR A 338 12.42 -11.79 18.27
CA TYR A 338 11.53 -12.06 19.42
C TYR A 338 10.23 -12.79 19.02
N GLY A 339 10.08 -13.12 17.74
CA GLY A 339 9.00 -13.94 17.22
C GLY A 339 9.27 -15.43 17.26
N PRO A 340 8.41 -16.25 16.60
CA PRO A 340 8.52 -17.71 16.56
C PRO A 340 9.82 -18.22 15.96
N TYR A 341 10.42 -17.45 15.07
CA TYR A 341 11.67 -17.79 14.39
C TYR A 341 12.74 -16.73 14.66
N LYS A 342 13.98 -17.12 14.41
CA LYS A 342 15.17 -16.25 14.47
C LYS A 342 16.00 -16.40 13.20
N LEU A 343 16.67 -15.35 12.78
CA LEU A 343 17.54 -15.34 11.62
C LEU A 343 18.81 -16.16 11.92
N ALA A 344 18.93 -17.34 11.33
CA ALA A 344 20.06 -18.25 11.51
C ALA A 344 21.24 -17.91 10.59
N SER A 345 20.98 -17.60 9.32
CA SER A 345 21.98 -17.15 8.35
C SER A 345 21.38 -16.21 7.31
N PHE A 346 22.23 -15.34 6.76
CA PHE A 346 21.87 -14.41 5.70
C PHE A 346 23.03 -14.27 4.71
N GLU A 347 22.80 -14.64 3.46
CA GLU A 347 23.74 -14.52 2.34
C GLU A 347 23.06 -13.66 1.27
N THR A 348 23.46 -12.39 1.15
CA THR A 348 22.90 -11.42 0.19
C THR A 348 22.87 -12.01 -1.23
N ASP A 349 21.75 -11.79 -1.94
CA ASP A 349 21.49 -12.24 -3.31
C ASP A 349 21.57 -13.77 -3.52
N LYS A 350 21.51 -14.52 -2.43
CA LYS A 350 21.54 -15.98 -2.49
C LYS A 350 20.44 -16.62 -1.68
N GLN A 351 20.46 -16.49 -0.36
CA GLN A 351 19.47 -17.07 0.55
C GLN A 351 19.56 -16.51 1.96
N PHE A 352 18.47 -16.67 2.71
CA PHE A 352 18.51 -16.59 4.16
C PHE A 352 17.73 -17.74 4.80
N VAL A 353 18.09 -18.04 6.04
CA VAL A 353 17.54 -19.17 6.77
C VAL A 353 17.03 -18.70 8.12
N LEU A 354 15.79 -19.08 8.41
CA LEU A 354 15.17 -18.88 9.72
C LEU A 354 15.03 -20.24 10.42
N GLU A 355 15.28 -20.26 11.71
CA GLU A 355 15.12 -21.44 12.57
C GLU A 355 14.23 -21.09 13.75
N LYS A 356 13.60 -22.09 14.38
CA LYS A 356 12.78 -21.87 15.58
C LYS A 356 13.56 -21.09 16.64
N ASN A 357 12.89 -20.10 17.20
CA ASN A 357 13.42 -19.34 18.34
C ASN A 357 13.01 -20.04 19.63
N ASP A 358 13.90 -20.83 20.21
CA ASP A 358 13.66 -21.59 21.47
C ASP A 358 13.35 -20.70 22.68
N LYS A 359 13.50 -19.39 22.54
CA LYS A 359 13.14 -18.42 23.57
C LYS A 359 11.72 -17.85 23.38
N TRP A 360 11.07 -18.13 22.25
CA TRP A 360 9.70 -17.69 22.06
C TRP A 360 8.73 -18.46 22.95
N TYR A 361 7.92 -17.73 23.72
CA TYR A 361 7.01 -18.27 24.73
C TYR A 361 5.96 -19.25 24.16
N GLY A 362 5.52 -19.04 22.93
CA GLY A 362 4.45 -19.82 22.29
C GLY A 362 4.77 -21.30 22.12
N TYR A 363 6.05 -21.73 22.17
CA TYR A 363 6.37 -23.15 22.15
C TYR A 363 6.10 -23.87 23.46
N THR A 364 5.85 -23.15 24.57
CA THR A 364 5.70 -23.72 25.91
C THR A 364 4.46 -23.25 26.67
N ASP A 365 3.75 -22.26 26.18
CA ASP A 365 2.59 -21.65 26.84
C ASP A 365 1.32 -22.51 26.82
N GLY A 366 1.26 -23.51 25.95
CA GLY A 366 0.10 -24.39 25.74
C GLY A 366 -1.04 -23.75 24.92
N LYS A 367 -0.99 -22.44 24.62
CA LYS A 367 -1.96 -21.77 23.76
C LYS A 367 -1.71 -22.08 22.28
N HIS A 368 -0.43 -22.20 21.89
CA HIS A 368 0.00 -22.46 20.51
C HIS A 368 0.19 -23.96 20.19
N LYS A 369 -0.54 -24.81 20.91
CA LYS A 369 -0.47 -26.25 20.70
C LYS A 369 -0.83 -26.60 19.26
N ASP A 370 -0.02 -27.46 18.66
CA ASP A 370 -0.17 -27.91 17.26
C ASP A 370 -0.03 -26.81 16.19
N GLN A 371 0.48 -25.62 16.57
CA GLN A 371 0.85 -24.55 15.67
C GLN A 371 2.35 -24.55 15.39
N TYR A 372 2.78 -23.80 14.37
CA TYR A 372 4.22 -23.63 14.01
C TYR A 372 4.97 -24.95 13.89
N GLN A 373 4.43 -25.90 13.13
CA GLN A 373 5.08 -27.20 12.90
C GLN A 373 6.40 -27.05 12.17
N THR A 374 6.53 -26.06 11.28
CA THR A 374 7.74 -25.74 10.51
C THR A 374 8.94 -25.60 11.45
N THR A 375 10.02 -26.31 11.18
CA THR A 375 11.26 -26.24 11.99
C THR A 375 12.27 -25.26 11.41
N LYS A 376 12.20 -25.02 10.10
CA LYS A 376 13.10 -24.15 9.35
C LYS A 376 12.38 -23.51 8.17
N VAL A 377 12.70 -22.24 7.89
CA VAL A 377 12.28 -21.55 6.66
C VAL A 377 13.53 -21.20 5.87
N VAL A 378 13.54 -21.52 4.59
CA VAL A 378 14.65 -21.21 3.68
C VAL A 378 14.10 -20.35 2.55
N TYR A 379 14.53 -19.10 2.49
CA TYR A 379 14.29 -18.22 1.38
C TYR A 379 15.45 -18.24 0.41
N GLN A 380 15.18 -18.61 -0.84
CA GLN A 380 16.14 -18.57 -1.94
C GLN A 380 15.90 -17.30 -2.75
N ILE A 381 16.95 -16.57 -3.15
CA ILE A 381 16.81 -15.42 -4.03
C ILE A 381 16.85 -15.91 -5.47
N VAL A 382 15.70 -15.85 -6.14
CA VAL A 382 15.51 -16.40 -7.50
C VAL A 382 14.62 -15.44 -8.29
N ALA A 383 15.23 -14.57 -9.10
CA ALA A 383 14.51 -13.57 -9.88
C ALA A 383 13.87 -14.11 -11.17
N ASP A 384 14.41 -15.20 -11.74
CA ASP A 384 13.91 -15.77 -13.01
C ASP A 384 12.75 -16.74 -12.76
N HIS A 385 11.58 -16.42 -13.30
CA HIS A 385 10.34 -17.20 -13.13
C HIS A 385 10.44 -18.66 -13.61
N ASN A 386 11.09 -18.91 -14.75
CA ASN A 386 11.24 -20.27 -15.24
C ASN A 386 12.12 -21.12 -14.29
N THR A 387 13.11 -20.48 -13.66
CA THR A 387 13.94 -21.12 -12.63
C THR A 387 13.12 -21.41 -11.38
N GLN A 388 12.25 -20.49 -10.94
CA GLN A 388 11.33 -20.71 -9.80
C GLN A 388 10.44 -21.93 -10.07
N LEU A 389 9.78 -21.97 -11.22
CA LEU A 389 8.90 -23.07 -11.63
C LEU A 389 9.68 -24.42 -11.76
N GLN A 390 10.90 -24.39 -12.28
CA GLN A 390 11.75 -25.56 -12.34
C GLN A 390 12.14 -26.09 -10.95
N LEU A 391 12.51 -25.21 -10.02
CA LEU A 391 12.84 -25.56 -8.64
C LEU A 391 11.62 -26.14 -7.92
N PHE A 392 10.44 -25.56 -8.12
CA PHE A 392 9.18 -26.07 -7.58
C PHE A 392 8.90 -27.48 -8.08
N ASN A 393 8.95 -27.72 -9.39
CA ASN A 393 8.75 -29.05 -9.98
C ASN A 393 9.82 -30.06 -9.55
N GLN A 394 11.00 -29.62 -9.09
CA GLN A 394 12.02 -30.47 -8.48
C GLN A 394 11.82 -30.71 -6.97
N GLY A 395 10.73 -30.21 -6.39
CA GLY A 395 10.46 -30.32 -4.96
C GLY A 395 11.42 -29.51 -4.08
N LYS A 396 12.08 -28.48 -4.64
CA LYS A 396 13.05 -27.61 -3.96
C LYS A 396 12.46 -26.26 -3.54
N LEU A 397 11.25 -25.95 -3.99
CA LEU A 397 10.40 -24.86 -3.49
C LEU A 397 9.05 -25.46 -3.11
N ASP A 398 8.43 -24.89 -2.11
CA ASP A 398 7.15 -25.33 -1.57
C ASP A 398 5.97 -24.44 -2.02
N SER A 399 6.26 -23.36 -2.75
CA SER A 399 5.28 -22.55 -3.48
C SER A 399 5.92 -21.88 -4.69
N VAL A 400 5.10 -21.53 -5.69
CA VAL A 400 5.49 -20.75 -6.86
C VAL A 400 4.30 -19.95 -7.38
N GLY A 401 4.49 -18.63 -7.63
CA GLY A 401 3.51 -17.80 -8.31
C GLY A 401 3.37 -18.21 -9.79
N LEU A 402 2.18 -18.06 -10.35
CA LEU A 402 1.89 -18.39 -11.76
C LEU A 402 1.62 -17.13 -12.57
N THR A 403 2.12 -17.14 -13.81
CA THR A 403 1.82 -16.15 -14.84
C THR A 403 0.62 -16.60 -15.69
N ALA A 404 0.13 -15.71 -16.58
CA ALA A 404 -0.92 -16.06 -17.54
C ALA A 404 -0.55 -17.26 -18.43
N ASP A 405 0.70 -17.36 -18.86
CA ASP A 405 1.19 -18.46 -19.71
C ASP A 405 1.13 -19.80 -18.97
N ASP A 406 1.38 -19.81 -17.67
CA ASP A 406 1.34 -21.01 -16.84
C ASP A 406 -0.07 -21.54 -16.62
N MET A 407 -1.07 -20.66 -16.61
CA MET A 407 -2.46 -21.03 -16.38
C MET A 407 -3.00 -21.97 -17.45
N ALA A 408 -2.47 -21.96 -18.67
CA ALA A 408 -2.84 -22.93 -19.71
C ALA A 408 -2.55 -24.37 -19.26
N LYS A 409 -1.53 -24.54 -18.40
CA LYS A 409 -1.06 -25.84 -17.91
C LYS A 409 -1.64 -26.22 -16.54
N TYR A 410 -1.72 -25.24 -15.64
CA TYR A 410 -1.99 -25.52 -14.21
C TYR A 410 -3.39 -25.15 -13.73
N LYS A 411 -4.26 -24.58 -14.59
CA LYS A 411 -5.62 -24.14 -14.17
C LYS A 411 -6.53 -25.23 -13.60
N MET A 412 -6.21 -26.51 -13.82
CA MET A 412 -6.98 -27.65 -13.31
C MET A 412 -6.23 -28.39 -12.19
N SER A 413 -5.11 -27.85 -11.73
CA SER A 413 -4.33 -28.47 -10.67
C SER A 413 -5.07 -28.44 -9.33
N ASP A 414 -5.06 -29.58 -8.62
CA ASP A 414 -5.56 -29.68 -7.24
C ASP A 414 -4.70 -28.88 -6.23
N TYR A 415 -3.53 -28.40 -6.66
CA TYR A 415 -2.58 -27.61 -5.86
C TYR A 415 -2.60 -26.13 -6.20
N LEU A 416 -3.56 -25.69 -7.04
CA LEU A 416 -3.72 -24.30 -7.42
C LEU A 416 -4.45 -23.52 -6.33
N LEU A 417 -3.84 -22.45 -5.84
CA LEU A 417 -4.49 -21.41 -5.05
C LEU A 417 -4.79 -20.21 -5.94
N GLN A 418 -6.02 -19.75 -5.88
CA GLN A 418 -6.47 -18.50 -6.50
C GLN A 418 -6.95 -17.57 -5.41
N THR A 419 -6.17 -16.52 -5.16
CA THR A 419 -6.41 -15.58 -4.07
C THR A 419 -6.82 -14.23 -4.63
N ASP A 420 -8.06 -13.83 -4.38
CA ASP A 420 -8.52 -12.49 -4.72
C ASP A 420 -7.72 -11.45 -3.91
N GLN A 421 -7.35 -10.35 -4.58
CA GLN A 421 -6.65 -9.23 -3.99
C GLN A 421 -7.58 -8.02 -3.89
N THR A 422 -7.27 -7.10 -3.01
CA THR A 422 -8.06 -5.87 -2.84
C THR A 422 -7.93 -4.90 -4.01
N TYR A 423 -6.95 -5.11 -4.87
CA TYR A 423 -6.66 -4.22 -5.99
C TYR A 423 -7.69 -4.31 -7.11
N THR A 424 -8.13 -3.11 -7.57
CA THR A 424 -8.89 -2.95 -8.81
C THR A 424 -8.03 -2.20 -9.82
N PHE A 425 -7.76 -2.82 -10.97
CA PHE A 425 -7.02 -2.22 -12.07
C PHE A 425 -7.93 -1.34 -12.92
N ARG A 426 -7.40 -0.22 -13.36
CA ARG A 426 -8.09 0.74 -14.20
C ARG A 426 -7.16 1.44 -15.19
N TRP A 427 -7.71 1.88 -16.29
CA TRP A 427 -7.08 2.82 -17.21
C TRP A 427 -7.37 4.23 -16.71
N ILE A 428 -6.33 5.04 -16.55
CA ILE A 428 -6.42 6.42 -16.05
C ILE A 428 -5.97 7.34 -17.18
N PHE A 429 -6.69 8.44 -17.40
CA PHE A 429 -6.51 9.31 -18.56
C PHE A 429 -6.10 10.73 -18.17
N ALA A 430 -5.25 11.34 -18.98
CA ALA A 430 -5.14 12.79 -19.04
C ALA A 430 -6.35 13.33 -19.82
N THR A 431 -7.08 14.28 -19.23
CA THR A 431 -8.34 14.77 -19.80
C THR A 431 -8.41 16.28 -19.95
N ASP A 432 -7.46 17.03 -19.37
CA ASP A 432 -7.38 18.49 -19.52
C ASP A 432 -7.02 18.89 -20.94
N LEU A 433 -7.91 19.65 -21.59
CA LEU A 433 -7.76 20.01 -22.99
C LEU A 433 -6.47 20.81 -23.28
N GLU A 434 -6.08 21.72 -22.39
CA GLU A 434 -4.89 22.56 -22.61
C GLU A 434 -3.60 21.74 -22.43
N LYS A 435 -3.57 20.84 -21.44
CA LYS A 435 -2.45 19.91 -21.26
C LYS A 435 -2.35 18.92 -22.45
N LEU A 436 -3.49 18.43 -22.96
CA LEU A 436 -3.52 17.56 -24.15
C LEU A 436 -3.03 18.29 -25.41
N LYS A 437 -3.33 19.59 -25.56
CA LYS A 437 -2.76 20.42 -26.63
C LYS A 437 -1.23 20.58 -26.49
N ALA A 438 -0.76 20.79 -25.27
CA ALA A 438 0.67 20.87 -24.99
C ALA A 438 1.38 19.54 -25.32
N LEU A 439 0.74 18.41 -24.96
CA LEU A 439 1.24 17.07 -25.25
C LEU A 439 1.30 16.75 -26.76
N GLU A 440 0.35 17.26 -27.56
CA GLU A 440 0.42 17.19 -29.05
C GLU A 440 1.65 17.93 -29.58
N VAL A 441 1.94 19.09 -29.03
CA VAL A 441 3.11 19.90 -29.46
C VAL A 441 4.41 19.19 -29.05
N GLU A 442 4.48 18.62 -27.84
CA GLU A 442 5.65 17.88 -27.36
C GLU A 442 5.90 16.61 -28.18
N ALA A 443 4.85 15.81 -28.45
CA ALA A 443 4.95 14.59 -29.22
C ALA A 443 5.42 14.85 -30.67
N ASN A 444 5.02 15.98 -31.24
CA ASN A 444 5.39 16.43 -32.59
C ASN A 444 5.28 15.35 -33.68
N ASP A 445 4.33 14.42 -33.51
CA ASP A 445 4.08 13.27 -34.39
C ASP A 445 2.83 13.45 -35.28
N GLY A 446 2.15 14.61 -35.17
CA GLY A 446 0.95 14.96 -35.90
C GLY A 446 -0.32 14.24 -35.41
N SER A 447 -0.24 13.41 -34.35
CA SER A 447 -1.39 12.73 -33.80
C SER A 447 -2.22 13.65 -32.92
N ASN A 448 -3.53 13.40 -32.89
CA ASN A 448 -4.47 14.10 -32.02
C ASN A 448 -4.48 13.47 -30.62
N LYS A 449 -4.49 14.32 -29.57
CA LYS A 449 -4.67 13.96 -28.17
C LYS A 449 -5.97 14.57 -27.59
N ARG A 450 -6.44 15.65 -28.17
CA ARG A 450 -7.56 16.48 -27.68
C ARG A 450 -8.87 15.73 -27.54
N VAL A 451 -9.08 14.67 -28.33
CA VAL A 451 -10.31 13.84 -28.23
C VAL A 451 -10.44 13.16 -26.87
N LEU A 452 -9.34 12.98 -26.13
CA LEU A 452 -9.37 12.44 -24.76
C LEU A 452 -10.05 13.37 -23.74
N SER A 453 -10.23 14.66 -24.06
CA SER A 453 -10.98 15.59 -23.20
C SER A 453 -12.49 15.34 -23.17
N TYR A 454 -13.02 14.57 -24.15
CA TYR A 454 -14.45 14.26 -24.21
C TYR A 454 -14.79 13.02 -23.39
N ASP A 455 -15.72 13.13 -22.45
CA ASP A 455 -16.18 12.01 -21.61
C ASP A 455 -16.77 10.88 -22.47
N ASP A 456 -17.57 11.23 -23.49
CA ASP A 456 -18.13 10.27 -24.42
C ASP A 456 -17.09 9.48 -25.21
N PHE A 457 -15.88 10.05 -25.45
CA PHE A 457 -14.78 9.31 -26.08
C PHE A 457 -14.24 8.22 -25.14
N ARG A 458 -14.05 8.56 -23.87
CA ARG A 458 -13.56 7.62 -22.85
C ARG A 458 -14.65 6.58 -22.50
N LYS A 459 -15.92 7.01 -22.46
CA LYS A 459 -17.07 6.11 -22.34
C LYS A 459 -17.13 5.11 -23.51
N ALA A 460 -16.87 5.56 -24.74
CA ALA A 460 -16.79 4.68 -25.90
C ALA A 460 -15.65 3.66 -25.79
N ILE A 461 -14.48 4.05 -25.28
CA ILE A 461 -13.39 3.11 -24.98
C ILE A 461 -13.86 2.07 -23.96
N SER A 462 -14.52 2.49 -22.88
CA SER A 462 -15.05 1.58 -21.85
C SER A 462 -16.02 0.55 -22.43
N TYR A 463 -16.96 0.98 -23.28
CA TYR A 463 -17.98 0.11 -23.89
C TYR A 463 -17.43 -0.76 -25.03
N SER A 464 -16.30 -0.38 -25.64
CA SER A 464 -15.64 -1.21 -26.64
C SER A 464 -14.89 -2.40 -26.04
N MET A 465 -14.62 -2.37 -24.73
CA MET A 465 -13.74 -3.31 -24.05
C MET A 465 -14.50 -4.55 -23.55
N ASP A 466 -14.25 -5.71 -24.16
CA ASP A 466 -14.68 -7.01 -23.63
C ASP A 466 -13.78 -7.41 -22.46
N ARG A 467 -14.21 -7.05 -21.25
CA ARG A 467 -13.45 -7.28 -20.02
C ARG A 467 -13.23 -8.76 -19.73
N ALA A 468 -14.20 -9.62 -20.08
CA ALA A 468 -14.07 -11.06 -19.86
C ALA A 468 -12.97 -11.66 -20.75
N LYS A 469 -12.98 -11.31 -22.06
CA LYS A 469 -11.92 -11.69 -22.99
C LYS A 469 -10.57 -11.12 -22.54
N PHE A 470 -10.55 -9.85 -22.16
CA PHE A 470 -9.33 -9.16 -21.74
C PHE A 470 -8.69 -9.83 -20.52
N CYS A 471 -9.46 -10.12 -19.46
CA CYS A 471 -8.97 -10.82 -18.28
C CYS A 471 -8.50 -12.25 -18.63
N THR A 472 -9.22 -12.97 -19.48
CA THR A 472 -8.89 -14.35 -19.83
C THR A 472 -7.61 -14.49 -20.66
N GLU A 473 -7.37 -13.54 -21.60
CA GLU A 473 -6.28 -13.64 -22.56
C GLU A 473 -5.03 -12.86 -22.16
N ALA A 474 -5.19 -11.81 -21.32
CA ALA A 474 -4.12 -10.86 -21.01
C ALA A 474 -3.78 -10.74 -19.52
N THR A 475 -4.27 -11.66 -18.67
CA THR A 475 -3.92 -11.74 -17.25
C THR A 475 -3.87 -13.18 -16.78
N SER A 476 -3.28 -13.44 -15.59
CA SER A 476 -3.16 -14.80 -15.04
C SER A 476 -4.52 -15.42 -14.69
N ALA A 477 -5.39 -14.68 -13.99
CA ALA A 477 -6.74 -15.14 -13.62
C ALA A 477 -7.59 -13.98 -13.07
N TYR A 478 -7.34 -12.75 -13.51
CA TYR A 478 -8.08 -11.60 -13.01
C TYR A 478 -9.56 -11.70 -13.37
N LYS A 479 -10.40 -11.11 -12.53
CA LYS A 479 -11.85 -11.07 -12.73
C LYS A 479 -12.27 -9.73 -13.31
N PRO A 480 -13.25 -9.68 -14.25
CA PRO A 480 -13.76 -8.41 -14.75
C PRO A 480 -14.24 -7.49 -13.63
N ALA A 481 -13.83 -6.22 -13.65
CA ALA A 481 -14.30 -5.19 -12.74
C ALA A 481 -15.08 -4.10 -13.50
N PHE A 482 -16.14 -3.64 -12.87
CA PHE A 482 -17.08 -2.67 -13.45
C PHE A 482 -17.12 -1.37 -12.65
N VAL A 483 -16.63 -1.40 -11.41
CA VAL A 483 -16.59 -0.33 -10.43
C VAL A 483 -15.27 -0.40 -9.63
N LEU A 484 -15.04 0.49 -8.67
CA LEU A 484 -13.74 0.69 -8.03
C LEU A 484 -13.47 -0.25 -6.87
N LEU A 485 -14.49 -0.58 -6.06
CA LEU A 485 -14.36 -1.46 -4.90
C LEU A 485 -14.77 -2.89 -5.29
N ASN A 486 -13.96 -3.88 -4.95
CA ASN A 486 -14.23 -5.28 -5.27
C ASN A 486 -14.89 -6.05 -4.09
N SER A 487 -14.91 -7.37 -4.16
CA SER A 487 -15.57 -8.24 -3.17
C SER A 487 -14.82 -8.38 -1.85
N LEU A 488 -13.65 -7.76 -1.70
CA LEU A 488 -12.86 -7.82 -0.47
C LEU A 488 -12.97 -6.56 0.40
N TYR A 489 -13.98 -5.72 0.17
CA TYR A 489 -14.24 -4.53 0.98
C TYR A 489 -15.36 -4.82 1.98
N TYR A 490 -15.02 -4.76 3.27
CA TYR A 490 -15.92 -5.07 4.38
C TYR A 490 -16.30 -3.79 5.12
N TYR A 491 -17.60 -3.51 5.24
CA TYR A 491 -18.07 -2.28 5.88
C TYR A 491 -18.29 -2.40 7.41
N ASP A 492 -18.31 -3.62 7.96
CA ASP A 492 -18.45 -3.89 9.40
C ASP A 492 -17.89 -5.27 9.78
N ILE A 493 -16.68 -5.57 9.36
CA ILE A 493 -16.03 -6.88 9.57
C ILE A 493 -15.90 -7.24 11.07
N ALA A 494 -15.86 -6.23 11.93
CA ALA A 494 -15.75 -6.41 13.38
C ALA A 494 -16.98 -7.11 13.97
N ASN A 495 -18.18 -6.83 13.45
CA ASN A 495 -19.44 -7.35 13.96
C ASN A 495 -20.06 -8.39 13.04
N ASP A 496 -19.77 -8.33 11.75
CA ASP A 496 -20.30 -9.26 10.74
C ASP A 496 -19.22 -9.60 9.70
N THR A 497 -18.67 -10.79 9.78
CA THR A 497 -17.68 -11.31 8.82
C THR A 497 -18.21 -11.47 7.39
N ASN A 498 -19.54 -11.33 7.20
CA ASN A 498 -20.21 -11.33 5.90
C ASN A 498 -20.55 -9.91 5.40
N SER A 499 -20.11 -8.86 6.10
CA SER A 499 -20.39 -7.44 5.78
C SER A 499 -19.68 -6.94 4.52
N ILE A 500 -19.70 -7.74 3.47
CA ILE A 500 -19.07 -7.38 2.19
C ILE A 500 -19.88 -6.26 1.52
N TYR A 501 -19.25 -5.12 1.30
CA TYR A 501 -19.89 -3.97 0.66
C TYR A 501 -20.56 -4.34 -0.68
N ARG A 502 -19.86 -5.11 -1.51
CA ARG A 502 -20.35 -5.48 -2.86
C ARG A 502 -21.62 -6.36 -2.83
N ASN A 503 -21.95 -6.97 -1.69
CA ASN A 503 -23.17 -7.75 -1.50
C ASN A 503 -24.40 -6.89 -1.11
N THR A 504 -24.19 -5.61 -0.77
CA THR A 504 -25.30 -4.70 -0.43
C THR A 504 -26.11 -4.30 -1.65
N ASP A 505 -27.40 -4.00 -1.46
CA ASP A 505 -28.26 -3.51 -2.54
C ASP A 505 -27.78 -2.18 -3.11
N GLU A 506 -27.23 -1.29 -2.26
CA GLU A 506 -26.66 -0.01 -2.65
C GLU A 506 -25.49 -0.20 -3.63
N ALA A 507 -24.58 -1.12 -3.31
CA ALA A 507 -23.44 -1.40 -4.19
C ALA A 507 -23.84 -2.07 -5.51
N LYS A 508 -24.89 -2.91 -5.51
CA LYS A 508 -25.46 -3.50 -6.72
C LYS A 508 -26.10 -2.42 -7.59
N LYS A 509 -26.89 -1.52 -7.00
CA LYS A 509 -27.44 -0.35 -7.69
C LYS A 509 -26.37 0.54 -8.30
N ALA A 510 -25.25 0.76 -7.59
CA ALA A 510 -24.12 1.51 -8.13
C ALA A 510 -23.58 0.93 -9.44
N ILE A 511 -23.46 -0.40 -9.54
CA ILE A 511 -23.06 -1.07 -10.79
C ILE A 511 -24.10 -0.83 -11.89
N LEU A 512 -25.39 -1.02 -11.59
CA LEU A 512 -26.47 -0.81 -12.58
C LEU A 512 -26.51 0.64 -13.06
N ASP A 513 -26.30 1.60 -12.17
CA ASP A 513 -26.28 3.04 -12.49
C ASP A 513 -25.12 3.41 -13.41
N VAL A 514 -23.94 2.81 -13.26
CA VAL A 514 -22.78 3.03 -14.15
C VAL A 514 -23.13 2.66 -15.59
N TYR A 515 -23.94 1.61 -15.78
CA TYR A 515 -24.32 1.11 -17.12
C TYR A 515 -25.74 1.52 -17.56
N ASP A 516 -26.33 2.51 -16.89
CA ASP A 516 -27.66 3.08 -17.20
C ASP A 516 -28.80 2.04 -17.21
N VAL A 517 -28.66 0.92 -16.44
CA VAL A 517 -29.68 -0.13 -16.28
C VAL A 517 -30.74 0.35 -15.30
N LYS A 518 -32.02 0.27 -15.71
CA LYS A 518 -33.15 0.68 -14.87
C LYS A 518 -33.55 -0.44 -13.93
N TYR A 519 -33.86 -0.09 -12.69
CA TYR A 519 -34.36 -1.00 -11.66
C TYR A 519 -35.47 -0.31 -10.83
N ASP A 520 -36.23 -1.11 -10.14
CA ASP A 520 -37.27 -0.69 -9.19
C ASP A 520 -37.24 -1.61 -7.94
N GLU A 521 -38.20 -1.43 -7.03
CA GLU A 521 -38.29 -2.19 -5.78
C GLU A 521 -38.54 -3.71 -5.96
N ASN A 522 -38.94 -4.15 -7.16
CA ASN A 522 -39.19 -5.56 -7.48
C ASN A 522 -38.08 -6.19 -8.31
N THR A 523 -37.03 -5.44 -8.61
CA THR A 523 -35.94 -5.91 -9.46
C THR A 523 -35.02 -6.87 -8.67
N ASP A 524 -34.75 -8.04 -9.23
CA ASP A 524 -33.69 -8.93 -8.76
C ASP A 524 -32.32 -8.34 -9.12
N LEU A 525 -31.72 -7.60 -8.18
CA LEU A 525 -30.49 -6.88 -8.39
C LEU A 525 -29.31 -7.82 -8.72
N ASP A 526 -29.26 -9.00 -8.11
CA ASP A 526 -28.20 -10.00 -8.41
C ASP A 526 -28.31 -10.49 -9.86
N ALA A 527 -29.52 -10.80 -10.31
CA ALA A 527 -29.76 -11.23 -11.68
C ALA A 527 -29.45 -10.13 -12.69
N GLU A 528 -29.71 -8.86 -12.40
CA GLU A 528 -29.38 -7.76 -13.28
C GLU A 528 -27.87 -7.47 -13.29
N VAL A 529 -27.21 -7.44 -12.14
CA VAL A 529 -25.74 -7.26 -12.06
C VAL A 529 -25.01 -8.37 -12.81
N ALA A 530 -25.50 -9.63 -12.72
CA ALA A 530 -24.89 -10.76 -13.43
C ALA A 530 -24.94 -10.63 -14.96
N LYS A 531 -25.79 -9.76 -15.52
CA LYS A 531 -25.87 -9.47 -16.96
C LYS A 531 -24.88 -8.39 -17.42
N ILE A 532 -24.29 -7.65 -16.46
CA ILE A 532 -23.38 -6.57 -16.81
C ILE A 532 -22.08 -7.15 -17.35
N THR A 533 -21.76 -6.81 -18.58
CA THR A 533 -20.48 -7.14 -19.22
C THR A 533 -19.60 -5.92 -19.43
N GLY A 534 -20.19 -4.70 -19.35
CA GLY A 534 -19.54 -3.45 -19.70
C GLY A 534 -19.14 -3.34 -21.17
N TYR A 535 -19.57 -4.30 -22.01
CA TYR A 535 -19.24 -4.42 -23.43
C TYR A 535 -20.48 -4.21 -24.29
N ASP A 536 -20.48 -3.12 -25.08
CA ASP A 536 -21.52 -2.79 -26.03
C ASP A 536 -20.89 -2.05 -27.21
N VAL A 537 -20.57 -2.80 -28.27
CA VAL A 537 -19.90 -2.27 -29.48
C VAL A 537 -20.77 -1.27 -30.21
N GLU A 538 -22.08 -1.47 -30.25
CA GLU A 538 -22.98 -0.55 -31.00
C GLU A 538 -23.14 0.77 -30.24
N ALA A 539 -23.25 0.73 -28.91
CA ALA A 539 -23.21 1.94 -28.07
C ALA A 539 -21.86 2.66 -28.19
N ALA A 540 -20.76 1.93 -28.14
CA ALA A 540 -19.41 2.48 -28.32
C ALA A 540 -19.27 3.17 -29.69
N LYS A 541 -19.76 2.54 -30.75
CA LYS A 541 -19.77 3.08 -32.12
C LYS A 541 -20.56 4.37 -32.23
N ALA A 542 -21.75 4.42 -31.63
CA ALA A 542 -22.59 5.61 -31.61
C ALA A 542 -21.89 6.78 -30.91
N LEU A 543 -21.22 6.50 -29.75
CA LEU A 543 -20.46 7.48 -29.01
C LEU A 543 -19.24 7.97 -29.79
N PHE A 544 -18.46 7.09 -30.42
CA PHE A 544 -17.33 7.49 -31.26
C PHE A 544 -17.76 8.37 -32.41
N GLN A 545 -18.89 8.07 -33.09
CA GLN A 545 -19.41 8.92 -34.14
C GLN A 545 -19.85 10.28 -33.60
N LYS A 546 -20.54 10.33 -32.46
CA LYS A 546 -20.95 11.57 -31.82
C LYS A 546 -19.74 12.46 -31.50
N VAL A 547 -18.70 11.88 -30.90
CA VAL A 547 -17.46 12.63 -30.54
C VAL A 547 -16.73 13.09 -31.80
N TYR A 548 -16.66 12.27 -32.84
CA TYR A 548 -16.07 12.69 -34.11
C TYR A 548 -16.73 13.98 -34.65
N GLU A 549 -18.07 14.02 -34.68
CA GLU A 549 -18.81 15.18 -35.15
C GLU A 549 -18.59 16.40 -34.25
N GLN A 550 -18.66 16.21 -32.93
CA GLN A 550 -18.47 17.26 -31.96
C GLN A 550 -17.04 17.81 -32.00
N ALA A 551 -16.01 16.96 -31.95
CA ALA A 551 -14.61 17.39 -31.95
C ALA A 551 -14.23 18.15 -33.22
N LYS A 552 -14.85 17.83 -34.37
CA LYS A 552 -14.70 18.61 -35.59
C LYS A 552 -15.37 19.98 -35.48
N ALA A 553 -16.59 20.04 -34.96
CA ALA A 553 -17.30 21.29 -34.75
C ALA A 553 -16.56 22.23 -33.80
N ASP A 554 -15.94 21.69 -32.77
CA ASP A 554 -15.16 22.41 -31.76
C ASP A 554 -13.74 22.79 -32.24
N GLY A 555 -13.33 22.31 -33.43
CA GLY A 555 -11.96 22.50 -33.94
C GLY A 555 -10.89 21.68 -33.23
N ASN A 556 -11.30 20.68 -32.47
CA ASN A 556 -10.39 19.79 -31.72
C ASN A 556 -9.99 18.54 -32.52
N TYR A 557 -10.53 18.31 -33.71
CA TYR A 557 -10.16 17.20 -34.58
C TYR A 557 -10.22 17.61 -36.06
N THR A 558 -9.27 17.14 -36.82
CA THR A 558 -9.22 17.31 -38.29
C THR A 558 -9.39 15.95 -38.98
N ASP A 559 -10.18 15.90 -40.04
CA ASP A 559 -10.43 14.65 -40.76
C ASP A 559 -9.14 13.94 -41.18
N GLY A 560 -9.12 12.66 -40.88
CA GLY A 560 -7.99 11.79 -41.21
C GLY A 560 -6.80 11.86 -40.22
N GLN A 561 -6.82 12.75 -39.24
CA GLN A 561 -5.78 12.83 -38.24
C GLN A 561 -5.72 11.52 -37.42
N ALA A 562 -4.52 11.01 -37.18
CA ALA A 562 -4.31 9.86 -36.30
C ALA A 562 -4.54 10.25 -34.82
N ILE A 563 -5.01 9.31 -34.04
CA ILE A 563 -5.17 9.43 -32.60
C ILE A 563 -4.27 8.34 -31.99
N VAL A 564 -3.15 8.75 -31.40
CA VAL A 564 -2.21 7.83 -30.73
C VAL A 564 -2.29 8.06 -29.23
N ILE A 565 -2.68 7.03 -28.48
CA ILE A 565 -2.82 7.04 -27.03
C ILE A 565 -1.68 6.20 -26.46
N ARG A 566 -0.65 6.85 -25.92
CA ARG A 566 0.42 6.15 -25.19
C ARG A 566 -0.12 5.74 -23.82
N CYS A 567 0.17 4.52 -23.42
CA CYS A 567 -0.20 3.98 -22.12
C CYS A 567 1.04 3.49 -21.39
N CYS A 568 1.38 4.08 -20.25
CA CYS A 568 2.40 3.50 -19.39
C CYS A 568 1.81 2.35 -18.56
N ALA A 569 2.26 1.13 -18.86
CA ALA A 569 1.79 -0.08 -18.19
C ALA A 569 2.40 -0.25 -16.78
N SER A 570 3.70 0.10 -16.60
CA SER A 570 4.39 -0.14 -15.34
C SER A 570 5.65 0.72 -15.16
N ALA A 571 6.23 0.65 -13.96
CA ALA A 571 7.55 1.21 -13.66
C ALA A 571 8.72 0.34 -14.18
N ALA A 572 8.47 -0.92 -14.54
CA ALA A 572 9.50 -1.84 -15.05
C ALA A 572 10.13 -1.30 -16.35
N ALA A 573 11.40 -1.62 -16.58
CA ALA A 573 12.14 -1.10 -17.73
C ALA A 573 11.55 -1.55 -19.08
N ASP A 574 11.03 -2.78 -19.14
CA ASP A 574 10.51 -3.41 -20.35
C ASP A 574 9.05 -3.84 -20.21
N LEU A 575 8.31 -3.84 -21.31
CA LEU A 575 6.97 -4.40 -21.37
C LEU A 575 6.99 -5.92 -21.22
N SER A 576 6.14 -6.44 -20.33
CA SER A 576 5.88 -7.87 -20.18
C SER A 576 5.17 -8.47 -21.41
N ALA A 577 5.03 -9.79 -21.46
CA ALA A 577 4.21 -10.47 -22.46
C ALA A 577 2.73 -10.11 -22.32
N GLU A 578 2.25 -9.99 -21.06
CA GLU A 578 0.88 -9.57 -20.75
C GLU A 578 0.62 -8.14 -21.23
N ASP A 579 1.55 -7.18 -21.00
CA ASP A 579 1.40 -5.81 -21.48
C ASP A 579 1.24 -5.74 -23.00
N LYS A 580 2.00 -6.55 -23.76
CA LYS A 580 1.91 -6.62 -25.22
C LYS A 580 0.59 -7.22 -25.71
N THR A 581 0.07 -8.21 -24.96
CA THR A 581 -1.24 -8.80 -25.23
C THR A 581 -2.35 -7.79 -24.94
N GLN A 582 -2.24 -7.04 -23.82
CA GLN A 582 -3.17 -5.96 -23.47
C GLN A 582 -3.20 -4.87 -24.56
N GLU A 583 -2.04 -4.43 -25.06
CA GLU A 583 -1.98 -3.49 -26.19
C GLU A 583 -2.69 -4.01 -27.42
N THR A 584 -2.47 -5.28 -27.77
CA THR A 584 -3.09 -5.92 -28.94
C THR A 584 -4.60 -5.93 -28.81
N LEU A 585 -5.14 -6.39 -27.67
CA LEU A 585 -6.58 -6.45 -27.42
C LEU A 585 -7.24 -5.07 -27.39
N MET A 586 -6.61 -4.07 -26.77
CA MET A 586 -7.14 -2.70 -26.77
C MET A 586 -7.27 -2.16 -28.19
N ASN A 587 -6.29 -2.43 -29.07
CA ASN A 587 -6.36 -2.03 -30.48
C ASN A 587 -7.44 -2.80 -31.26
N GLU A 588 -7.62 -4.11 -31.00
CA GLU A 588 -8.71 -4.89 -31.59
C GLU A 588 -10.09 -4.35 -31.20
N PHE A 589 -10.30 -4.04 -29.94
CA PHE A 589 -11.58 -3.55 -29.42
C PHE A 589 -11.97 -2.21 -30.06
N VAL A 590 -11.06 -1.24 -30.08
CA VAL A 590 -11.38 0.06 -30.68
C VAL A 590 -11.51 -0.01 -32.20
N ALA A 591 -10.77 -0.90 -32.88
CA ALA A 591 -10.91 -1.12 -34.31
C ALA A 591 -12.30 -1.67 -34.64
N ALA A 592 -12.83 -2.60 -33.83
CA ALA A 592 -14.18 -3.12 -33.99
C ALA A 592 -15.25 -2.03 -33.75
N ALA A 593 -15.11 -1.25 -32.68
CA ALA A 593 -16.07 -0.23 -32.28
C ALA A 593 -16.05 1.03 -33.19
N THR A 594 -14.93 1.32 -33.85
CA THR A 594 -14.84 2.49 -34.72
C THR A 594 -15.22 2.20 -36.19
N LYS A 595 -15.47 0.93 -36.56
CA LYS A 595 -15.80 0.55 -37.92
C LYS A 595 -17.04 1.27 -38.45
N GLY A 596 -16.90 2.00 -39.56
CA GLY A 596 -17.95 2.82 -40.17
C GLY A 596 -18.17 4.18 -39.48
N THR A 597 -17.36 4.58 -38.54
CA THR A 597 -17.35 5.94 -37.94
C THR A 597 -16.27 6.82 -38.57
N GLY A 598 -16.28 8.13 -38.23
CA GLY A 598 -15.22 9.04 -38.66
C GLY A 598 -13.85 8.74 -38.08
N PHE A 599 -13.77 7.89 -37.03
CA PHE A 599 -12.54 7.43 -36.42
C PHE A 599 -12.06 6.06 -36.90
N GLU A 600 -12.69 5.46 -37.92
CA GLU A 600 -12.27 4.16 -38.43
C GLU A 600 -10.78 4.14 -38.82
N GLY A 601 -10.02 3.23 -38.21
CA GLY A 601 -8.58 3.06 -38.43
C GLY A 601 -7.72 4.25 -37.98
N LYS A 602 -8.23 5.14 -37.12
CA LYS A 602 -7.48 6.32 -36.63
C LYS A 602 -6.97 6.19 -35.22
N ILE A 603 -7.60 5.37 -34.35
CA ILE A 603 -7.24 5.20 -32.98
C ILE A 603 -6.20 4.06 -32.84
N THR A 604 -5.11 4.34 -32.13
CA THR A 604 -4.08 3.36 -31.81
C THR A 604 -3.63 3.54 -30.38
N PHE A 605 -3.69 2.48 -29.57
CA PHE A 605 -3.02 2.39 -28.28
C PHE A 605 -1.59 1.94 -28.49
N LYS A 606 -0.65 2.59 -27.80
CA LYS A 606 0.77 2.24 -27.81
C LYS A 606 1.26 2.13 -26.36
N PHE A 607 1.56 0.91 -25.94
CA PHE A 607 2.03 0.69 -24.59
C PHE A 607 3.53 0.98 -24.46
N GLU A 608 3.88 1.54 -23.33
CA GLU A 608 5.27 1.79 -22.90
C GLU A 608 5.41 1.44 -21.41
N SER A 609 6.63 1.35 -20.93
CA SER A 609 6.97 1.09 -19.53
C SER A 609 8.15 1.98 -19.10
N GLY A 610 8.65 1.84 -17.88
CA GLY A 610 9.82 2.57 -17.42
C GLY A 610 9.51 3.96 -16.85
N ARG A 611 8.26 4.21 -16.39
CA ARG A 611 7.88 5.46 -15.70
C ARG A 611 7.53 5.18 -14.23
N PRO A 612 8.47 5.30 -13.29
CA PRO A 612 8.19 5.15 -11.86
C PRO A 612 7.12 6.13 -11.37
N ALA A 613 7.19 7.39 -11.80
CA ALA A 613 6.26 8.47 -11.44
C ALA A 613 5.03 8.56 -12.38
N ARG A 614 4.55 7.44 -12.96
CA ARG A 614 3.49 7.45 -13.98
C ARG A 614 2.18 8.10 -13.51
N TYR A 615 1.86 8.00 -12.23
CA TYR A 615 0.67 8.65 -11.66
C TYR A 615 0.78 10.17 -11.69
N ASP A 616 1.93 10.70 -11.27
CA ASP A 616 2.20 12.13 -11.35
C ASP A 616 2.27 12.61 -12.82
N ASP A 617 2.81 11.76 -13.69
CA ASP A 617 2.92 12.07 -15.11
C ASP A 617 1.55 12.20 -15.80
N VAL A 618 0.59 11.31 -15.49
CA VAL A 618 -0.77 11.42 -16.04
C VAL A 618 -1.52 12.60 -15.44
N ALA A 619 -1.41 12.83 -14.14
CA ALA A 619 -2.02 13.98 -13.45
C ALA A 619 -1.47 15.30 -13.99
N ALA A 620 -0.17 15.36 -14.30
CA ALA A 620 0.47 16.52 -14.92
C ALA A 620 0.20 16.66 -16.44
N GLY A 621 -0.43 15.67 -17.08
CA GLY A 621 -0.67 15.65 -18.52
C GLY A 621 0.57 15.40 -19.36
N LYS A 622 1.57 14.68 -18.86
CA LYS A 622 2.80 14.31 -19.58
C LYS A 622 2.67 12.99 -20.36
N ILE A 623 1.61 12.26 -20.13
CA ILE A 623 1.24 11.04 -20.85
C ILE A 623 -0.27 10.95 -20.98
N GLU A 624 -0.77 10.31 -22.02
CA GLU A 624 -2.20 10.25 -22.34
C GLU A 624 -2.96 9.28 -21.42
N MET A 625 -2.35 8.16 -21.07
CA MET A 625 -2.99 7.09 -20.29
C MET A 625 -1.95 6.32 -19.46
N ILE A 626 -2.39 5.79 -18.34
CA ILE A 626 -1.60 4.82 -17.55
C ILE A 626 -2.46 3.64 -17.11
N ARG A 627 -1.80 2.52 -16.76
CA ARG A 627 -2.42 1.46 -15.97
C ARG A 627 -2.17 1.76 -14.49
N GLY A 628 -3.26 1.90 -13.73
CA GLY A 628 -3.23 2.10 -12.30
C GLY A 628 -4.00 1.02 -11.55
N ALA A 629 -3.72 0.88 -10.25
CA ALA A 629 -4.45 0.01 -9.34
C ALA A 629 -4.51 0.64 -7.94
N TRP A 630 -5.56 0.32 -7.22
CA TRP A 630 -5.72 0.70 -5.82
C TRP A 630 -6.41 -0.44 -5.05
N GLY A 631 -6.02 -0.65 -3.80
CA GLY A 631 -6.52 -1.73 -2.96
C GLY A 631 -6.55 -1.41 -1.46
N GLY A 632 -6.35 -0.15 -1.06
CA GLY A 632 -6.37 0.25 0.35
C GLY A 632 -7.77 0.35 0.96
N ALA A 633 -7.85 0.48 2.29
CA ALA A 633 -9.07 0.66 3.09
C ALA A 633 -10.10 -0.50 2.98
N ALA A 634 -9.64 -1.74 2.79
CA ALA A 634 -10.52 -2.90 2.60
C ALA A 634 -11.42 -3.18 3.82
N PHE A 635 -10.97 -2.90 5.03
CA PHE A 635 -11.76 -3.04 6.27
C PHE A 635 -12.54 -1.79 6.67
N TYR A 636 -12.42 -0.72 5.88
CA TYR A 636 -13.14 0.52 6.10
C TYR A 636 -13.39 1.25 4.77
N PRO A 637 -14.27 0.70 3.90
CA PRO A 637 -14.49 1.18 2.53
C PRO A 637 -14.96 2.65 2.46
N PHE A 638 -15.46 3.19 3.56
CA PHE A 638 -15.88 4.59 3.66
C PHE A 638 -14.71 5.58 3.52
N ASN A 639 -13.48 5.15 3.77
CA ASN A 639 -12.28 5.94 3.47
C ASN A 639 -11.79 5.74 2.02
N ALA A 640 -12.19 4.66 1.36
CA ALA A 640 -11.63 4.29 0.06
C ALA A 640 -11.88 5.34 -1.03
N MET A 641 -13.03 6.01 -1.01
CA MET A 641 -13.35 7.02 -2.01
C MET A 641 -12.51 8.29 -1.90
N ARG A 642 -11.89 8.53 -0.74
CA ARG A 642 -10.94 9.64 -0.56
C ARG A 642 -9.72 9.53 -1.48
N CYS A 643 -9.33 8.32 -1.88
CA CYS A 643 -8.29 8.12 -2.89
C CYS A 643 -8.57 8.82 -4.21
N TYR A 644 -9.85 9.04 -4.53
CA TYR A 644 -10.31 9.63 -5.79
C TYR A 644 -10.76 11.07 -5.65
N THR A 645 -10.93 11.55 -4.42
CA THR A 645 -11.60 12.82 -4.14
C THR A 645 -10.82 13.76 -3.23
N ASP A 646 -9.74 13.28 -2.60
CA ASP A 646 -8.95 14.00 -1.61
C ASP A 646 -7.45 13.86 -1.90
N ALA A 647 -6.83 14.92 -2.41
CA ALA A 647 -5.42 14.93 -2.80
C ALA A 647 -4.44 14.68 -1.64
N GLU A 648 -4.88 14.93 -0.41
CA GLU A 648 -4.04 14.77 0.78
C GLU A 648 -4.18 13.40 1.45
N TYR A 649 -5.16 12.59 1.01
CA TYR A 649 -5.38 11.28 1.62
C TYR A 649 -4.32 10.28 1.18
N ALA A 650 -3.57 9.71 2.14
CA ALA A 650 -2.57 8.67 1.95
C ALA A 650 -1.52 8.97 0.86
N GLY A 651 -1.18 10.24 0.66
CA GLY A 651 -0.25 10.66 -0.39
C GLY A 651 -0.70 10.31 -1.81
N THR A 652 -2.00 10.19 -2.02
CA THR A 652 -2.53 9.65 -3.24
C THR A 652 -3.07 10.66 -4.22
N ILE A 653 -3.18 10.29 -5.17
CA ILE A 653 -3.65 10.01 -6.48
C ILE A 653 -5.01 10.58 -6.71
N HIS A 654 -4.98 11.82 -6.87
CA HIS A 654 -5.87 12.45 -7.75
C HIS A 654 -5.51 12.04 -9.16
N GLU A 655 -6.20 11.09 -9.67
CA GLU A 655 -6.05 10.62 -11.05
C GLU A 655 -6.62 11.61 -12.06
N SER A 656 -6.75 12.88 -11.67
CA SER A 656 -7.42 13.84 -12.52
C SER A 656 -6.46 14.85 -13.12
N CYS A 657 -6.22 14.63 -14.39
CA CYS A 657 -5.78 15.71 -15.25
C CYS A 657 -6.99 16.28 -15.97
N GLY A 658 -7.73 17.18 -15.34
CA GLY A 658 -8.86 17.87 -15.98
C GLY A 658 -10.21 17.71 -15.27
N TRP A 659 -10.24 17.07 -14.11
CA TRP A 659 -11.41 16.98 -13.24
C TRP A 659 -11.00 17.36 -11.81
N ASP A 660 -11.80 18.17 -11.14
CA ASP A 660 -11.54 18.64 -9.78
C ASP A 660 -12.70 18.23 -8.86
N PRO A 661 -12.52 17.21 -8.02
CA PRO A 661 -13.56 16.72 -7.10
C PRO A 661 -13.89 17.70 -5.96
N THR A 662 -13.08 18.74 -5.75
CA THR A 662 -13.36 19.78 -4.75
C THR A 662 -14.34 20.84 -5.26
N THR A 663 -14.54 20.90 -6.59
CA THR A 663 -15.47 21.84 -7.25
C THR A 663 -16.58 21.12 -8.00
N ALA A 664 -16.33 19.93 -8.54
CA ALA A 664 -17.35 19.07 -9.12
C ALA A 664 -18.37 18.63 -8.06
N THR A 665 -19.67 18.64 -8.40
CA THR A 665 -20.74 18.37 -7.43
C THR A 665 -21.65 17.26 -7.91
N ILE A 666 -22.18 16.48 -6.96
CA ILE A 666 -23.26 15.51 -7.16
C ILE A 666 -24.43 15.78 -6.22
N GLU A 667 -25.63 15.38 -6.61
CA GLU A 667 -26.83 15.44 -5.79
C GLU A 667 -27.15 14.05 -5.23
N ILE A 668 -27.32 13.96 -3.91
CA ILE A 668 -27.70 12.71 -3.22
C ILE A 668 -29.01 12.93 -2.51
N THR A 669 -29.96 12.02 -2.75
CA THR A 669 -31.28 12.04 -2.10
C THR A 669 -31.38 10.94 -1.07
N TYR A 670 -31.55 11.31 0.19
CA TYR A 670 -31.68 10.40 1.32
C TYR A 670 -32.36 11.12 2.48
N ASP A 671 -32.94 10.37 3.40
CA ASP A 671 -33.52 10.90 4.66
C ASP A 671 -32.37 11.03 5.69
N PHE A 672 -31.59 12.11 5.59
CA PHE A 672 -30.39 12.32 6.41
C PHE A 672 -30.71 12.72 7.86
N ASP A 673 -31.83 13.41 8.08
CA ASP A 673 -32.27 13.84 9.42
C ASP A 673 -33.24 12.86 10.10
N LYS A 674 -33.61 11.76 9.41
CA LYS A 674 -34.48 10.69 9.90
C LYS A 674 -35.89 11.14 10.27
N ASP A 675 -36.41 12.17 9.60
CA ASP A 675 -37.77 12.67 9.78
C ASP A 675 -38.81 11.88 8.96
N GLY A 676 -38.39 10.93 8.14
CA GLY A 676 -39.21 10.10 7.25
C GLY A 676 -39.41 10.70 5.87
N THR A 677 -38.76 11.81 5.57
CA THR A 677 -38.82 12.48 4.26
C THR A 677 -37.43 12.58 3.66
N ALA A 678 -37.24 12.02 2.46
CA ALA A 678 -35.93 12.12 1.80
C ALA A 678 -35.71 13.54 1.25
N GLU A 679 -34.58 14.16 1.60
CA GLU A 679 -34.10 15.43 1.04
C GLU A 679 -33.01 15.22 -0.01
N THR A 680 -32.94 16.13 -0.98
CA THR A 680 -31.85 16.13 -1.99
C THR A 680 -30.82 17.17 -1.59
N VAL A 681 -29.61 16.72 -1.30
CA VAL A 681 -28.47 17.57 -0.95
C VAL A 681 -27.47 17.57 -2.09
N LYS A 682 -27.03 18.77 -2.51
CA LYS A 682 -25.99 18.98 -3.50
C LYS A 682 -24.69 19.37 -2.80
N ASP A 683 -23.65 18.59 -3.01
CA ASP A 683 -22.34 18.88 -2.42
C ASP A 683 -21.22 18.37 -3.37
N THR A 684 -19.96 18.71 -3.06
CA THR A 684 -18.82 18.27 -3.84
C THR A 684 -18.51 16.79 -3.57
N TYR A 685 -17.83 16.13 -4.52
CA TYR A 685 -17.33 14.77 -4.32
C TYR A 685 -16.43 14.69 -3.09
N TYR A 686 -15.56 15.69 -2.91
CA TYR A 686 -14.72 15.83 -1.73
C TYR A 686 -15.54 15.83 -0.44
N ASN A 687 -16.52 16.71 -0.30
CA ASN A 687 -17.32 16.83 0.90
C ASN A 687 -18.13 15.56 1.21
N TRP A 688 -18.66 14.90 0.18
CA TRP A 688 -19.36 13.62 0.36
C TRP A 688 -18.43 12.51 0.85
N SER A 689 -17.22 12.42 0.30
CA SER A 689 -16.25 11.42 0.78
C SER A 689 -15.80 11.68 2.23
N GLN A 690 -15.61 12.95 2.61
CA GLN A 690 -15.32 13.32 4.01
C GLN A 690 -16.52 13.03 4.94
N ALA A 691 -17.76 13.22 4.47
CA ALA A 691 -18.96 12.97 5.27
C ALA A 691 -19.09 11.52 5.73
N ILE A 692 -18.68 10.55 4.88
CA ILE A 692 -18.76 9.11 5.18
C ILE A 692 -17.48 8.54 5.81
N ALA A 693 -16.37 9.27 5.78
CA ALA A 693 -15.11 8.85 6.37
C ALA A 693 -15.19 8.71 7.91
N ALA A 694 -14.14 8.18 8.52
CA ALA A 694 -14.02 8.13 9.98
C ALA A 694 -14.12 9.54 10.56
N GLY A 695 -14.97 9.71 11.59
CA GLY A 695 -15.23 11.02 12.20
C GLY A 695 -16.06 12.00 11.35
N GLY A 696 -16.47 11.60 10.13
CA GLY A 696 -17.33 12.42 9.27
C GLY A 696 -18.75 12.57 9.81
N LYS A 697 -19.51 13.53 9.27
CA LYS A 697 -20.87 13.86 9.75
C LYS A 697 -21.86 12.70 9.70
N LEU A 698 -21.62 11.68 8.85
CA LEU A 698 -22.47 10.49 8.71
C LEU A 698 -21.88 9.25 9.42
N SER A 699 -20.78 9.37 10.15
CA SER A 699 -20.07 8.23 10.75
C SER A 699 -20.95 7.38 11.70
N GLY A 700 -22.00 7.95 12.30
CA GLY A 700 -22.96 7.24 13.16
C GLY A 700 -24.13 6.56 12.43
N ASP A 701 -24.20 6.62 11.09
CA ASP A 701 -25.29 6.06 10.30
C ASP A 701 -24.80 5.17 9.18
N ILE A 702 -24.73 3.87 9.41
CA ILE A 702 -24.21 2.88 8.46
C ILE A 702 -25.00 2.85 7.15
N ASN A 703 -26.32 3.02 7.20
CA ASN A 703 -27.15 2.96 6.00
C ASN A 703 -26.96 4.21 5.13
N ALA A 704 -26.90 5.41 5.74
CA ALA A 704 -26.59 6.64 5.03
C ALA A 704 -25.19 6.56 4.41
N ARG A 705 -24.22 6.00 5.13
CA ARG A 705 -22.84 5.83 4.62
C ARG A 705 -22.79 4.88 3.43
N LEU A 706 -23.45 3.73 3.49
CA LEU A 706 -23.53 2.78 2.37
C LEU A 706 -24.21 3.40 1.15
N HIS A 707 -25.30 4.13 1.36
CA HIS A 707 -26.00 4.82 0.29
C HIS A 707 -25.12 5.89 -0.40
N VAL A 708 -24.48 6.74 0.40
CA VAL A 708 -23.57 7.79 -0.11
C VAL A 708 -22.36 7.15 -0.79
N LEU A 709 -21.73 6.13 -0.19
CA LEU A 709 -20.60 5.43 -0.79
C LEU A 709 -20.93 4.91 -2.19
N ALA A 710 -22.08 4.26 -2.35
CA ALA A 710 -22.52 3.70 -3.63
C ALA A 710 -22.72 4.77 -4.70
N ILE A 711 -23.34 5.90 -4.35
CA ILE A 711 -23.56 7.00 -5.31
C ILE A 711 -22.25 7.70 -5.65
N VAL A 712 -21.35 7.94 -4.66
CA VAL A 712 -20.04 8.54 -4.94
C VAL A 712 -19.22 7.61 -5.83
N GLU A 713 -19.18 6.31 -5.57
CA GLU A 713 -18.46 5.33 -6.37
C GLU A 713 -18.96 5.32 -7.83
N SER A 714 -20.27 5.15 -8.03
CA SER A 714 -20.86 5.13 -9.39
C SER A 714 -20.65 6.44 -10.14
N SER A 715 -20.76 7.57 -9.44
CA SER A 715 -20.57 8.90 -10.03
C SER A 715 -19.11 9.13 -10.44
N VAL A 716 -18.13 8.76 -9.60
CA VAL A 716 -16.70 8.84 -9.95
C VAL A 716 -16.39 8.01 -11.20
N VAL A 717 -16.95 6.80 -11.32
CA VAL A 717 -16.76 5.97 -12.53
C VAL A 717 -17.40 6.64 -13.75
N LYS A 718 -18.55 7.30 -13.61
CA LYS A 718 -19.26 7.99 -14.70
C LYS A 718 -18.59 9.29 -15.17
N GLU A 719 -17.64 9.83 -14.43
CA GLU A 719 -16.76 10.92 -14.90
C GLU A 719 -15.76 10.42 -15.97
N TYR A 720 -15.59 9.12 -16.11
CA TYR A 720 -14.66 8.49 -17.05
C TYR A 720 -13.24 9.07 -17.03
N GLN A 721 -12.80 9.60 -15.87
CA GLN A 721 -11.39 9.92 -15.65
C GLN A 721 -10.55 8.64 -15.59
N CYS A 722 -11.17 7.56 -15.13
CA CYS A 722 -10.61 6.22 -15.20
C CYS A 722 -11.67 5.20 -15.66
N ILE A 723 -11.21 4.04 -16.13
CA ILE A 723 -12.05 2.91 -16.56
C ILE A 723 -11.62 1.68 -15.77
N PRO A 724 -12.39 1.25 -14.75
CA PRO A 724 -12.14 -0.04 -14.08
C PRO A 724 -12.29 -1.19 -15.07
N TRP A 725 -11.39 -2.17 -15.02
CA TRP A 725 -11.45 -3.29 -15.95
C TRP A 725 -11.19 -4.66 -15.32
N ALA A 726 -10.41 -4.75 -14.21
CA ALA A 726 -10.17 -6.03 -13.54
C ALA A 726 -9.98 -5.89 -12.03
N SER A 727 -10.47 -6.88 -11.29
CA SER A 727 -10.01 -7.19 -9.93
C SER A 727 -8.87 -8.17 -10.01
N GLU A 728 -7.82 -7.93 -9.24
CA GLU A 728 -6.65 -8.79 -9.20
C GLU A 728 -6.97 -10.13 -8.54
N THR A 729 -6.44 -11.20 -9.11
CA THR A 729 -6.41 -12.54 -8.50
C THR A 729 -4.99 -13.06 -8.63
N ALA A 730 -4.33 -13.29 -7.52
CA ALA A 730 -3.04 -13.94 -7.49
C ALA A 730 -3.22 -15.47 -7.62
N CYS A 731 -2.43 -16.08 -8.50
CA CYS A 731 -2.42 -17.52 -8.72
C CYS A 731 -1.08 -18.11 -8.27
N SER A 732 -1.11 -19.18 -7.50
CA SER A 732 0.10 -19.89 -7.09
C SER A 732 -0.15 -21.39 -6.98
N LEU A 733 0.92 -22.17 -7.17
CA LEU A 733 0.93 -23.58 -6.78
C LEU A 733 1.57 -23.73 -5.42
N TYR A 734 1.04 -24.62 -4.61
CA TYR A 734 1.68 -25.06 -3.38
C TYR A 734 2.08 -26.53 -3.45
N SER A 735 3.11 -26.88 -2.70
CA SER A 735 3.70 -28.23 -2.73
C SER A 735 2.79 -29.26 -2.05
N MET A 736 2.69 -30.45 -2.65
CA MET A 736 2.06 -31.61 -2.00
C MET A 736 2.78 -32.09 -0.73
N LYS A 737 3.97 -31.52 -0.42
CA LYS A 737 4.71 -31.76 0.82
C LYS A 737 3.92 -31.30 2.06
N GLN A 738 3.06 -30.34 1.91
CA GLN A 738 2.35 -29.66 3.01
C GLN A 738 0.86 -29.44 2.70
N THR A 739 0.11 -29.08 3.72
CA THR A 739 -1.26 -28.59 3.63
C THR A 739 -1.36 -27.24 4.31
N MET A 740 -2.19 -26.36 3.76
CA MET A 740 -2.53 -25.08 4.38
C MET A 740 -3.44 -25.30 5.58
N GLY A 741 -3.59 -24.30 6.44
CA GLY A 741 -4.49 -24.35 7.60
C GLY A 741 -5.97 -24.46 7.19
N THR A 742 -6.32 -23.88 6.05
CA THR A 742 -7.67 -23.94 5.44
C THR A 742 -7.55 -24.00 3.92
N THR A 743 -8.60 -24.46 3.26
CA THR A 743 -8.74 -24.43 1.79
C THR A 743 -9.38 -23.15 1.30
N ASP A 744 -10.11 -22.46 2.17
CA ASP A 744 -10.81 -21.24 1.84
C ASP A 744 -10.00 -20.02 2.31
N TYR A 745 -9.80 -19.07 1.40
CA TYR A 745 -9.12 -17.82 1.72
C TYR A 745 -9.98 -16.94 2.63
N ASN A 746 -9.36 -16.44 3.69
CA ASN A 746 -9.95 -15.41 4.55
C ASN A 746 -9.04 -14.18 4.56
N ILE A 747 -9.60 -13.00 4.38
CA ILE A 747 -8.84 -11.75 4.29
C ILE A 747 -8.03 -11.43 5.56
N MET A 748 -8.42 -11.96 6.72
CA MET A 748 -7.77 -11.70 8.00
C MET A 748 -6.53 -12.58 8.24
N TYR A 749 -6.60 -13.87 7.86
CA TYR A 749 -5.52 -14.84 8.12
C TYR A 749 -5.03 -15.57 6.86
N GLY A 750 -5.52 -15.19 5.67
CA GLY A 750 -5.15 -15.85 4.42
C GLY A 750 -5.61 -17.32 4.40
N TYR A 751 -4.67 -18.22 4.20
CA TYR A 751 -4.85 -19.68 4.32
C TYR A 751 -4.32 -20.24 5.65
N GLY A 752 -4.13 -19.38 6.65
CA GLY A 752 -3.63 -19.73 7.98
C GLY A 752 -2.10 -19.62 8.14
N GLY A 753 -1.38 -19.30 7.07
CA GLY A 753 0.07 -19.05 7.09
C GLY A 753 0.90 -20.15 7.74
N ILE A 754 2.13 -19.80 8.12
CA ILE A 754 3.06 -20.73 8.77
C ILE A 754 2.57 -21.21 10.16
N ARG A 755 1.72 -20.44 10.81
CA ARG A 755 1.11 -20.79 12.11
C ARG A 755 0.32 -22.09 12.04
N HIS A 756 -0.49 -22.27 10.99
CA HIS A 756 -1.42 -23.39 10.83
C HIS A 756 -0.98 -24.43 9.81
N MET A 757 0.12 -24.17 9.09
CA MET A 757 0.66 -25.10 8.08
C MET A 757 1.00 -26.46 8.69
N LYS A 758 0.61 -27.54 8.01
CA LYS A 758 0.92 -28.93 8.37
C LYS A 758 1.72 -29.60 7.27
N TYR A 759 2.46 -30.64 7.62
CA TYR A 759 3.31 -31.36 6.70
C TYR A 759 2.83 -32.78 6.49
N ASN A 760 2.73 -33.19 5.23
CA ASN A 760 2.45 -34.57 4.81
C ASN A 760 3.72 -35.44 4.85
N TYR A 761 4.90 -34.80 4.76
CA TYR A 761 6.21 -35.43 4.73
C TYR A 761 7.20 -34.69 5.60
N THR A 762 8.04 -35.43 6.32
CA THR A 762 9.29 -34.87 6.87
C THR A 762 10.27 -34.56 5.72
N ASP A 763 11.31 -33.80 5.96
CA ASP A 763 12.31 -33.47 4.94
C ASP A 763 12.93 -34.75 4.32
N ALA A 764 13.25 -35.77 5.12
CA ALA A 764 13.82 -37.00 4.64
C ALA A 764 12.81 -37.86 3.81
N GLU A 765 11.54 -37.89 4.20
CA GLU A 765 10.48 -38.57 3.44
C GLU A 765 10.23 -37.85 2.12
N TRP A 766 10.29 -36.51 2.12
CA TRP A 766 10.13 -35.67 0.92
C TRP A 766 11.25 -35.94 -0.08
N GLU A 767 12.51 -35.90 0.35
CA GLU A 767 13.65 -36.23 -0.51
C GLU A 767 13.51 -37.66 -1.14
N ALA A 768 13.10 -38.64 -0.33
CA ALA A 768 12.88 -39.98 -0.81
C ALA A 768 11.72 -40.07 -1.80
N TYR A 769 10.63 -39.33 -1.56
CA TYR A 769 9.49 -39.28 -2.46
C TYR A 769 9.87 -38.66 -3.81
N VAL A 770 10.53 -37.47 -3.81
CA VAL A 770 11.01 -36.81 -5.02
C VAL A 770 11.96 -37.68 -5.82
N ALA A 771 12.89 -38.37 -5.14
CA ALA A 771 13.82 -39.31 -5.80
C ALA A 771 13.09 -40.49 -6.46
N LYS A 772 12.06 -41.04 -5.81
CA LYS A 772 11.22 -42.09 -6.34
C LYS A 772 10.46 -41.69 -7.61
N GLU A 773 9.99 -40.43 -7.66
CA GLU A 773 9.31 -39.84 -8.82
C GLU A 773 10.29 -39.39 -9.93
N GLY A 774 11.58 -39.76 -9.84
CA GLY A 774 12.60 -39.45 -10.85
C GLY A 774 13.15 -38.03 -10.79
N GLY A 775 12.96 -37.31 -9.67
CA GLY A 775 13.50 -35.97 -9.42
C GLY A 775 12.70 -34.83 -10.04
N THR A 776 11.52 -35.12 -10.58
CA THR A 776 10.59 -34.13 -11.13
C THR A 776 9.16 -34.52 -10.81
N LEU A 777 8.41 -33.63 -10.21
CA LEU A 777 7.01 -33.77 -9.81
C LEU A 777 6.08 -33.17 -10.87
N SER A 778 4.85 -33.70 -10.97
CA SER A 778 3.79 -33.11 -11.79
C SER A 778 2.71 -32.52 -10.88
N TYR A 779 2.31 -31.30 -11.20
CA TYR A 779 1.23 -30.56 -10.56
C TYR A 779 0.13 -30.17 -11.57
N GLU A 780 0.17 -30.84 -12.77
CA GLU A 780 -0.84 -30.63 -13.83
C GLU A 780 -2.20 -31.22 -13.49
#